data_6b9b0086f4950a6f3be60eae08f47273
#
_entry.id   6b9b0086f4950a6f3be60eae08f47273
#
_cell.length_a   1.000
_cell.length_b   1.000
_cell.length_c   1.000
_cell.angle_alpha   90.00
_cell.angle_beta   90.00
_cell.angle_gamma   90.00
#
_symmetry.space_group_name_H-M   'P 1'
#
loop_
_entity.id
_entity.type
_entity.pdbx_description
1 polymer ?
#
loop_
_entity_poly.entity_id
_entity_poly.type
_entity_poly.pdbx_seq_one_letter_code
_entity_poly.pdbx_strand_id
1 'polypeptide(L)'
;MARLTAICAAFTICATCQAAVSVRLLLGLTDRDSVKWDGSVTARGATVSLIEPWRFEGQDEVSGTSWRCSTHRMRAFGAAGGLNAPIVANGVILTLSGDTDDVALDVKTAQGNFTVRLGDIPYGKMMKTLGGRVMVDRIPATHRITETPEEEDYPAAATDKNGNIWLTYIEFTHNADHNKLRANMREPLTDFSPLKAPTGGDRLWLRENMANGTPGKPIAITAAGGDLYRPAVAVDGSGRVWVFWSANEKGDFDLFARPVENGNPGEIVRISKEEGTDMDPAAVTDSSGKVWVAWQGWRSGKASIFAASQNGGGFSAPALVSASAGNEWNPAIAADSGGRVTVAWDSYRYGNYDIFMRTEANGAWGKESPVAATLRYEAYPSLAYDGDGRLWAAYEEGGERWGKDFGAYETSGLAVYQGRAIRLIAFEKDGHAVKTPGDPGAVLPGGATPGAPLFHVDATSRQNDTEAWLTPNPNDAKDRQAARPATNVVAPRNTTPRLHVDASGRIWLAFRSSFPTWWNPLGTVYTEFIATYDGKTWTGPIYLGHSDNILDNRPALVSRRGGQLIVIGSSDGRREFQRIEHDSSAQGMNPSVSRDPYNNDLYANVVEMQPAAGIQVVQAAAPQVAGVTPEVKAERAAVATMRAYRKDGLRLLRGEFHRHSEISMDGGNDGALLDQYRYIIDAASLDWVGCCDHDNGGGREYSWWYEQKLTTLFYSPGKFSPMYNYERSVAYPEGHRNVIFAQRGIRTLPRLVPLTSPDKPQHAPDTQMLYAYLKFFNGVCASHTSGTNMGTDWRDNDPLTEPSVEIYQGDRQNYEMPGAPRTNSEKDSIGGWRPKGFVNLALEMGYKLAFEASSDHISTHISYGVLYSTDVTREAVLEAFQKRRLYAATDNILADVRSGGHMIGESFSSSSRPSFQVKLDGTSPFAKVTIVKDNQYVYTTEPGKAKVSFSWRDTAATSGKTSYYYVRGVQQDGEIVWVSPMWITYNGK
;
A
#
# COMPACT_ATOMS: atom_id res chain seq x y z
N MET A 1 -13.75 15.23 -37.21
CA MET A 1 -14.88 16.06 -36.77
C MET A 1 -16.11 15.19 -36.78
N ALA A 2 -16.53 14.68 -35.68
CA ALA A 2 -17.88 14.18 -35.44
C ALA A 2 -18.14 14.43 -33.94
N ARG A 3 -18.97 15.38 -33.63
CA ARG A 3 -19.42 15.70 -32.28
C ARG A 3 -20.34 14.58 -31.82
N LEU A 4 -19.93 13.79 -30.82
CA LEU A 4 -20.87 13.05 -30.00
C LEU A 4 -21.48 14.03 -29.01
N THR A 5 -22.75 14.30 -29.21
CA THR A 5 -23.58 15.04 -28.26
C THR A 5 -23.93 14.07 -27.13
N ALA A 6 -23.27 14.20 -25.98
CA ALA A 6 -23.70 13.53 -24.77
C ALA A 6 -25.07 14.11 -24.37
N ILE A 7 -26.08 13.28 -24.33
CA ILE A 7 -27.39 13.62 -23.77
C ILE A 7 -27.22 13.57 -22.24
N CYS A 8 -27.10 14.73 -21.62
CA CYS A 8 -27.27 14.89 -20.19
C CYS A 8 -28.70 14.52 -19.80
N ALA A 9 -28.90 13.28 -19.34
CA ALA A 9 -30.10 12.93 -18.61
C ALA A 9 -29.92 13.40 -17.15
N ALA A 10 -30.34 14.62 -16.85
CA ALA A 10 -30.47 15.07 -15.48
C ALA A 10 -31.56 14.22 -14.81
N PHE A 11 -31.12 13.23 -14.02
CA PHE A 11 -31.99 12.47 -13.14
C PHE A 11 -32.45 13.38 -11.99
N THR A 12 -33.64 13.94 -12.15
CA THR A 12 -34.38 14.51 -11.01
C THR A 12 -34.77 13.35 -10.10
N ILE A 13 -34.15 13.26 -8.94
CA ILE A 13 -34.50 12.28 -7.91
C ILE A 13 -35.94 12.64 -7.46
N CYS A 14 -36.89 11.86 -7.94
CA CYS A 14 -38.29 11.98 -7.57
C CYS A 14 -38.44 11.62 -6.07
N ALA A 15 -39.20 12.43 -5.33
CA ALA A 15 -39.41 12.39 -3.89
C ALA A 15 -40.22 11.20 -3.35
N THR A 16 -40.25 10.06 -4.07
CA THR A 16 -40.75 8.78 -3.56
C THR A 16 -39.71 7.70 -3.88
N CYS A 17 -38.58 7.72 -3.17
CA CYS A 17 -37.65 6.59 -3.23
C CYS A 17 -38.31 5.37 -2.56
N GLN A 18 -39.00 4.53 -3.33
CA GLN A 18 -39.13 3.13 -2.99
C GLN A 18 -37.71 2.57 -2.86
N ALA A 19 -37.48 1.75 -1.82
CA ALA A 19 -36.18 1.11 -1.59
C ALA A 19 -35.72 0.47 -2.92
N ALA A 20 -34.55 0.87 -3.37
CA ALA A 20 -33.92 0.29 -4.55
C ALA A 20 -32.92 -0.79 -4.11
N VAL A 21 -32.85 -1.87 -4.85
CA VAL A 21 -31.90 -2.97 -4.62
C VAL A 21 -31.21 -3.30 -5.94
N SER A 22 -30.01 -3.80 -5.86
CA SER A 22 -29.31 -4.32 -7.04
C SER A 22 -29.08 -5.83 -6.93
N VAL A 23 -29.04 -6.46 -8.09
CA VAL A 23 -28.70 -7.88 -8.24
C VAL A 23 -27.50 -7.99 -9.15
N ARG A 24 -26.43 -8.61 -8.65
CA ARG A 24 -25.24 -8.88 -9.44
C ARG A 24 -25.32 -10.29 -10.04
N LEU A 25 -25.09 -10.39 -11.33
CA LEU A 25 -24.96 -11.63 -12.07
C LEU A 25 -23.49 -11.79 -12.47
N LEU A 26 -22.80 -12.81 -11.93
CA LEU A 26 -21.46 -13.18 -12.36
C LEU A 26 -21.58 -14.38 -13.31
N LEU A 27 -21.06 -14.24 -14.51
CA LEU A 27 -21.28 -15.13 -15.65
C LEU A 27 -19.97 -15.82 -16.05
N GLY A 28 -20.02 -17.12 -16.29
CA GLY A 28 -18.88 -17.86 -16.81
C GLY A 28 -17.82 -18.29 -15.79
N LEU A 29 -18.19 -18.45 -14.52
CA LEU A 29 -17.27 -18.78 -13.42
C LEU A 29 -16.49 -20.09 -13.62
N THR A 30 -17.02 -21.03 -14.38
CA THR A 30 -16.40 -22.34 -14.65
C THR A 30 -16.06 -22.54 -16.12
N ASP A 31 -16.09 -21.47 -16.92
CA ASP A 31 -15.80 -21.55 -18.33
C ASP A 31 -14.29 -21.79 -18.55
N ARG A 32 -13.96 -22.70 -19.46
CA ARG A 32 -12.59 -23.01 -19.85
C ARG A 32 -12.15 -22.28 -21.13
N ASP A 33 -13.11 -21.88 -21.93
CA ASP A 33 -12.93 -21.14 -23.18
C ASP A 33 -13.75 -19.85 -23.17
N SER A 34 -13.41 -18.91 -24.03
CA SER A 34 -14.20 -17.67 -24.18
C SER A 34 -15.60 -18.02 -24.66
N VAL A 35 -16.58 -17.54 -23.93
CA VAL A 35 -18.00 -17.83 -24.15
C VAL A 35 -18.78 -16.53 -24.18
N LYS A 36 -19.70 -16.41 -25.13
CA LYS A 36 -20.67 -15.29 -25.17
C LYS A 36 -21.75 -15.54 -24.11
N TRP A 37 -21.97 -14.50 -23.30
CA TRP A 37 -22.99 -14.45 -22.26
C TRP A 37 -24.02 -13.35 -22.54
N ASP A 38 -24.27 -13.08 -23.84
CA ASP A 38 -25.33 -12.17 -24.24
C ASP A 38 -26.64 -12.58 -23.57
N GLY A 39 -27.38 -11.60 -23.09
CA GLY A 39 -28.57 -11.92 -22.32
C GLY A 39 -29.57 -10.76 -22.25
N SER A 40 -30.69 -11.08 -21.63
CA SER A 40 -31.73 -10.12 -21.29
C SER A 40 -32.42 -10.51 -20.00
N VAL A 41 -33.08 -9.57 -19.37
CA VAL A 41 -33.83 -9.77 -18.14
C VAL A 41 -35.22 -9.16 -18.25
N THR A 42 -36.20 -9.84 -17.66
CA THR A 42 -37.53 -9.33 -17.43
C THR A 42 -37.85 -9.45 -15.96
N ALA A 43 -38.23 -8.35 -15.32
CA ALA A 43 -38.63 -8.37 -13.92
C ALA A 43 -40.17 -8.50 -13.80
N ARG A 44 -40.59 -9.26 -12.78
CA ARG A 44 -41.98 -9.33 -12.31
C ARG A 44 -42.02 -8.79 -10.89
N GLY A 45 -42.97 -7.92 -10.60
CA GLY A 45 -43.09 -7.24 -9.28
C GLY A 45 -42.16 -6.05 -9.08
N ALA A 46 -41.33 -5.71 -10.06
CA ALA A 46 -40.45 -4.56 -10.06
C ALA A 46 -40.16 -4.11 -11.51
N THR A 47 -39.46 -2.97 -11.65
CA THR A 47 -38.92 -2.52 -12.94
C THR A 47 -37.38 -2.55 -12.86
N VAL A 48 -36.70 -3.05 -13.87
CA VAL A 48 -35.25 -2.88 -14.05
C VAL A 48 -35.02 -1.45 -14.49
N SER A 49 -34.48 -0.64 -13.61
CA SER A 49 -34.25 0.78 -13.84
C SER A 49 -32.88 1.08 -14.47
N LEU A 50 -31.89 0.19 -14.24
CA LEU A 50 -30.54 0.32 -14.77
C LEU A 50 -29.93 -1.06 -14.91
N ILE A 51 -29.17 -1.27 -15.98
CA ILE A 51 -28.23 -2.38 -16.12
C ILE A 51 -26.85 -1.78 -16.37
N GLU A 52 -25.86 -2.24 -15.62
CA GLU A 52 -24.47 -1.82 -15.76
C GLU A 52 -23.59 -3.05 -15.99
N PRO A 53 -22.53 -2.97 -16.82
CA PRO A 53 -21.53 -4.03 -16.86
C PRO A 53 -20.88 -4.15 -15.48
N TRP A 54 -20.76 -5.37 -14.98
CA TRP A 54 -19.93 -5.59 -13.78
C TRP A 54 -18.44 -5.42 -14.09
N ARG A 55 -18.08 -5.74 -15.33
CA ARG A 55 -16.77 -5.54 -15.92
C ARG A 55 -16.89 -4.86 -17.26
N PHE A 56 -16.28 -3.69 -17.41
CA PHE A 56 -16.23 -3.02 -18.69
C PHE A 56 -15.05 -3.54 -19.53
N GLU A 57 -15.32 -4.05 -20.72
CA GLU A 57 -14.32 -4.63 -21.60
C GLU A 57 -14.33 -3.98 -23.00
N GLY A 58 -14.88 -2.82 -23.17
CA GLY A 58 -14.94 -2.11 -24.46
C GLY A 58 -15.68 -2.86 -25.60
N GLN A 59 -16.10 -4.10 -25.37
CA GLN A 59 -16.95 -4.92 -26.24
C GLN A 59 -18.28 -5.24 -25.58
N ASP A 60 -18.40 -4.92 -24.29
CA ASP A 60 -19.63 -5.12 -23.56
C ASP A 60 -20.60 -3.99 -23.90
N GLU A 61 -21.81 -4.34 -24.20
CA GLU A 61 -22.86 -3.39 -24.55
C GLU A 61 -24.08 -3.66 -23.67
N VAL A 62 -24.69 -2.59 -23.18
CA VAL A 62 -25.98 -2.64 -22.49
C VAL A 62 -26.98 -1.80 -23.27
N SER A 63 -28.17 -2.35 -23.56
CA SER A 63 -29.23 -1.67 -24.26
C SER A 63 -30.59 -2.06 -23.65
N GLY A 64 -31.21 -1.12 -22.95
CA GLY A 64 -32.49 -1.36 -22.24
C GLY A 64 -32.32 -2.48 -21.19
N THR A 65 -33.04 -3.58 -21.37
CA THR A 65 -33.00 -4.75 -20.50
C THR A 65 -32.10 -5.88 -21.03
N SER A 66 -31.26 -5.60 -22.01
CA SER A 66 -30.38 -6.58 -22.65
C SER A 66 -28.92 -6.16 -22.53
N TRP A 67 -28.04 -7.15 -22.56
CA TRP A 67 -26.60 -6.95 -22.57
C TRP A 67 -25.93 -7.89 -23.56
N ARG A 68 -24.74 -7.50 -23.97
CA ARG A 68 -23.83 -8.29 -24.78
C ARG A 68 -22.48 -8.30 -24.07
N CYS A 69 -22.06 -9.49 -23.59
CA CYS A 69 -20.78 -9.67 -22.93
C CYS A 69 -20.19 -11.05 -23.20
N SER A 70 -18.90 -11.20 -22.99
CA SER A 70 -18.19 -12.47 -23.16
C SER A 70 -17.20 -12.69 -22.02
N THR A 71 -17.06 -13.94 -21.61
CA THR A 71 -15.84 -14.33 -20.89
C THR A 71 -14.68 -14.41 -21.88
N HIS A 72 -13.50 -14.05 -21.46
CA HIS A 72 -12.33 -14.12 -22.32
C HIS A 72 -11.05 -14.36 -21.56
N ARG A 73 -10.04 -14.81 -22.32
CA ARG A 73 -8.70 -14.93 -21.78
C ARG A 73 -8.09 -13.55 -21.66
N MET A 74 -7.71 -13.21 -20.45
CA MET A 74 -6.93 -12.02 -20.21
C MET A 74 -5.46 -12.39 -20.14
N ARG A 75 -4.60 -11.52 -20.69
CA ARG A 75 -3.17 -11.64 -20.47
C ARG A 75 -2.87 -11.30 -19.03
N ALA A 76 -2.29 -12.25 -18.31
CA ALA A 76 -1.71 -11.95 -17.02
C ALA A 76 -0.49 -11.06 -17.20
N PHE A 77 -0.27 -10.13 -16.29
CA PHE A 77 0.97 -9.37 -16.22
C PHE A 77 2.14 -10.35 -16.14
N GLY A 78 3.18 -10.16 -16.98
CA GLY A 78 4.35 -11.04 -17.02
C GLY A 78 4.10 -12.46 -17.54
N ALA A 79 2.88 -12.85 -17.87
CA ALA A 79 2.63 -14.15 -18.50
C ALA A 79 3.02 -14.12 -19.98
N ALA A 80 4.16 -14.68 -20.28
CA ALA A 80 4.54 -14.99 -21.65
C ALA A 80 3.57 -16.04 -22.21
N GLY A 81 2.69 -15.63 -23.11
CA GLY A 81 1.84 -16.53 -23.86
C GLY A 81 0.37 -16.49 -23.53
N GLY A 82 -0.36 -15.72 -24.29
CA GLY A 82 -1.82 -15.59 -24.19
C GLY A 82 -2.65 -16.86 -24.36
N LEU A 83 -2.05 -18.01 -24.71
CA LEU A 83 -2.76 -19.28 -24.86
C LEU A 83 -3.12 -19.95 -23.53
N ASN A 84 -2.40 -19.64 -22.44
CA ASN A 84 -2.63 -20.22 -21.11
C ASN A 84 -3.19 -19.22 -20.10
N ALA A 85 -3.56 -18.01 -20.55
CA ALA A 85 -4.18 -17.04 -19.67
C ALA A 85 -5.54 -17.57 -19.16
N PRO A 86 -5.90 -17.29 -17.90
CA PRO A 86 -7.16 -17.75 -17.34
C PRO A 86 -8.36 -17.11 -18.07
N ILE A 87 -9.47 -17.82 -18.05
CA ILE A 87 -10.76 -17.24 -18.44
C ILE A 87 -11.26 -16.42 -17.27
N VAL A 88 -11.60 -15.18 -17.55
CA VAL A 88 -12.17 -14.26 -16.56
C VAL A 88 -13.68 -14.22 -16.70
N ALA A 89 -14.37 -14.48 -15.60
CA ALA A 89 -15.81 -14.28 -15.52
C ALA A 89 -16.18 -12.82 -15.84
N ASN A 90 -17.30 -12.62 -16.45
CA ASN A 90 -17.89 -11.30 -16.68
C ASN A 90 -19.23 -11.18 -15.95
N GLY A 91 -19.96 -10.11 -16.09
CA GLY A 91 -21.25 -9.97 -15.44
C GLY A 91 -21.96 -8.66 -15.67
N VAL A 92 -23.09 -8.54 -15.02
CA VAL A 92 -23.89 -7.31 -15.01
C VAL A 92 -24.47 -7.07 -13.62
N ILE A 93 -24.72 -5.81 -13.31
CA ILE A 93 -25.47 -5.35 -12.15
C ILE A 93 -26.81 -4.82 -12.62
N LEU A 94 -27.88 -5.33 -12.04
CA LEU A 94 -29.25 -4.96 -12.34
C LEU A 94 -29.79 -4.15 -11.17
N THR A 95 -30.12 -2.88 -11.38
CA THR A 95 -30.77 -2.06 -10.36
C THR A 95 -32.28 -2.08 -10.55
N LEU A 96 -33.01 -2.36 -9.48
CA LEU A 96 -34.46 -2.56 -9.47
C LEU A 96 -35.16 -1.46 -8.71
N SER A 97 -36.29 -0.99 -9.23
CA SER A 97 -37.22 -0.18 -8.49
C SER A 97 -38.19 -1.08 -7.70
N GLY A 98 -37.84 -1.39 -6.49
CA GLY A 98 -38.62 -2.27 -5.62
C GLY A 98 -37.72 -3.32 -4.98
N ASP A 99 -37.96 -3.58 -3.71
CA ASP A 99 -37.14 -4.45 -2.87
C ASP A 99 -38.05 -5.34 -2.02
N THR A 100 -38.88 -6.16 -2.71
CA THR A 100 -39.74 -7.14 -2.02
C THR A 100 -39.31 -8.56 -2.38
N ASP A 101 -39.52 -9.50 -1.49
CA ASP A 101 -39.18 -10.93 -1.66
C ASP A 101 -39.94 -11.56 -2.84
N ASP A 102 -41.05 -10.97 -3.24
CA ASP A 102 -41.90 -11.43 -4.36
C ASP A 102 -41.36 -11.05 -5.74
N VAL A 103 -40.35 -10.17 -5.81
CA VAL A 103 -39.73 -9.80 -7.09
C VAL A 103 -39.02 -11.01 -7.68
N ALA A 104 -39.31 -11.28 -8.94
CA ALA A 104 -38.66 -12.35 -9.72
C ALA A 104 -38.06 -11.80 -11.00
N LEU A 105 -36.84 -12.22 -11.31
CA LEU A 105 -36.10 -11.89 -12.51
C LEU A 105 -36.02 -13.11 -13.42
N ASP A 106 -36.62 -13.04 -14.58
CA ASP A 106 -36.49 -14.06 -15.62
C ASP A 106 -35.32 -13.65 -16.53
N VAL A 107 -34.21 -14.37 -16.41
CA VAL A 107 -32.96 -14.11 -17.13
C VAL A 107 -32.84 -15.08 -18.29
N LYS A 108 -32.61 -14.55 -19.48
CA LYS A 108 -32.32 -15.33 -20.69
C LYS A 108 -30.91 -15.03 -21.13
N THR A 109 -30.10 -16.06 -21.33
CA THR A 109 -28.74 -15.91 -21.85
C THR A 109 -28.49 -16.88 -22.99
N ALA A 110 -27.45 -16.65 -23.77
CA ALA A 110 -27.04 -17.56 -24.84
C ALA A 110 -26.69 -18.99 -24.31
N GLN A 111 -26.43 -19.10 -23.00
CA GLN A 111 -26.02 -20.35 -22.36
C GLN A 111 -27.13 -21.06 -21.57
N GLY A 112 -28.33 -20.49 -21.53
CA GLY A 112 -29.51 -21.04 -20.85
C GLY A 112 -30.29 -19.96 -20.10
N ASN A 113 -31.50 -20.35 -19.68
CA ASN A 113 -32.43 -19.48 -18.98
C ASN A 113 -32.50 -19.86 -17.51
N PHE A 114 -32.74 -18.88 -16.64
CA PHE A 114 -32.98 -19.13 -15.22
C PHE A 114 -33.85 -18.02 -14.64
N THR A 115 -34.48 -18.33 -13.52
CA THR A 115 -35.26 -17.35 -12.75
C THR A 115 -34.64 -17.15 -11.39
N VAL A 116 -34.56 -15.90 -10.96
CA VAL A 116 -34.07 -15.49 -9.63
C VAL A 116 -35.23 -14.84 -8.89
N ARG A 117 -35.55 -15.28 -7.69
CA ARG A 117 -36.46 -14.58 -6.78
C ARG A 117 -35.65 -13.88 -5.71
N LEU A 118 -35.94 -12.62 -5.40
CA LEU A 118 -35.22 -11.87 -4.37
C LEU A 118 -35.29 -12.54 -2.99
N GLY A 119 -36.42 -13.17 -2.65
CA GLY A 119 -36.57 -13.93 -1.43
C GLY A 119 -35.64 -15.15 -1.30
N ASP A 120 -35.14 -15.68 -2.42
CA ASP A 120 -34.22 -16.82 -2.44
C ASP A 120 -32.73 -16.36 -2.25
N ILE A 121 -32.44 -15.08 -2.44
CA ILE A 121 -31.11 -14.48 -2.36
C ILE A 121 -31.06 -13.32 -1.34
N PRO A 122 -31.29 -13.57 -0.05
CA PRO A 122 -31.08 -12.52 0.95
C PRO A 122 -29.65 -12.01 0.93
N TYR A 123 -29.42 -10.80 1.43
CA TYR A 123 -28.08 -10.23 1.56
C TYR A 123 -27.09 -11.22 2.20
N GLY A 124 -25.87 -11.28 1.66
CA GLY A 124 -24.82 -12.16 2.14
C GLY A 124 -24.94 -13.62 1.70
N LYS A 125 -25.97 -13.97 0.91
CA LYS A 125 -26.08 -15.30 0.27
C LYS A 125 -25.90 -15.21 -1.24
N MET A 126 -25.17 -16.16 -1.78
CA MET A 126 -24.96 -16.30 -3.21
C MET A 126 -25.69 -17.53 -3.72
N MET A 127 -26.47 -17.37 -4.79
CA MET A 127 -27.12 -18.49 -5.48
C MET A 127 -26.28 -18.89 -6.70
N LYS A 128 -26.03 -20.19 -6.86
CA LYS A 128 -25.40 -20.75 -8.06
C LYS A 128 -26.44 -21.39 -8.96
N THR A 129 -26.36 -21.12 -10.26
CA THR A 129 -27.26 -21.71 -11.27
C THR A 129 -26.49 -22.11 -12.53
N LEU A 130 -27.13 -22.75 -13.48
CA LEU A 130 -26.56 -23.31 -14.71
C LEU A 130 -25.29 -24.15 -14.43
N GLY A 131 -25.42 -25.10 -13.48
CA GLY A 131 -24.29 -25.96 -13.11
C GLY A 131 -23.11 -25.26 -12.44
N GLY A 132 -23.33 -24.10 -11.80
CA GLY A 132 -22.31 -23.30 -11.14
C GLY A 132 -21.62 -22.28 -12.04
N ARG A 133 -22.01 -22.20 -13.31
CA ARG A 133 -21.46 -21.23 -14.26
C ARG A 133 -21.92 -19.81 -14.00
N VAL A 134 -23.06 -19.65 -13.33
CA VAL A 134 -23.60 -18.33 -12.94
C VAL A 134 -23.74 -18.27 -11.42
N MET A 135 -23.31 -17.15 -10.86
CA MET A 135 -23.52 -16.79 -9.47
C MET A 135 -24.32 -15.50 -9.39
N VAL A 136 -25.31 -15.49 -8.51
CA VAL A 136 -26.22 -14.36 -8.31
C VAL A 136 -26.21 -13.97 -6.84
N ASP A 137 -26.06 -12.69 -6.57
CA ASP A 137 -26.18 -12.15 -5.22
C ASP A 137 -26.95 -10.81 -5.22
N ARG A 138 -27.62 -10.57 -4.10
CA ARG A 138 -28.30 -9.31 -3.81
C ARG A 138 -27.28 -8.34 -3.20
N ILE A 139 -27.19 -7.15 -3.76
CA ILE A 139 -26.28 -6.10 -3.32
C ILE A 139 -27.05 -4.79 -3.10
N PRO A 140 -26.50 -3.85 -2.31
CA PRO A 140 -27.10 -2.52 -2.16
C PRO A 140 -27.19 -1.77 -3.49
N ALA A 141 -28.20 -0.94 -3.62
CA ALA A 141 -28.24 0.02 -4.72
C ALA A 141 -27.17 1.09 -4.53
N THR A 142 -26.44 1.39 -5.59
CA THR A 142 -25.35 2.36 -5.59
C THR A 142 -25.81 3.67 -6.24
N HIS A 143 -25.43 4.80 -5.64
CA HIS A 143 -25.70 6.14 -6.14
C HIS A 143 -24.39 6.92 -6.25
N ARG A 144 -24.07 7.42 -7.43
CA ARG A 144 -22.92 8.29 -7.65
C ARG A 144 -23.17 9.64 -7.00
N ILE A 145 -22.23 10.15 -6.20
CA ILE A 145 -22.30 11.41 -5.48
C ILE A 145 -21.60 12.53 -6.25
N THR A 146 -20.43 12.23 -6.81
CA THR A 146 -19.63 13.17 -7.59
C THR A 146 -19.47 12.68 -9.02
N GLU A 147 -19.21 13.61 -9.94
CA GLU A 147 -19.07 13.32 -11.36
C GLU A 147 -18.27 14.46 -12.00
N THR A 148 -17.04 14.67 -11.52
CA THR A 148 -16.14 15.68 -12.07
C THR A 148 -14.98 15.00 -12.85
N PRO A 149 -14.21 15.74 -13.65
CA PRO A 149 -13.00 15.17 -14.25
C PRO A 149 -11.80 15.09 -13.28
N GLU A 150 -11.98 15.54 -12.05
CA GLU A 150 -10.99 15.56 -10.98
C GLU A 150 -11.15 14.32 -10.08
N GLU A 151 -10.24 14.12 -9.14
CA GLU A 151 -10.29 12.95 -8.25
C GLU A 151 -10.96 13.33 -6.92
N GLU A 152 -12.08 12.72 -6.57
CA GLU A 152 -12.73 12.90 -5.27
C GLU A 152 -12.53 11.69 -4.38
N ASP A 153 -11.94 11.94 -3.20
CA ASP A 153 -11.47 10.86 -2.34
C ASP A 153 -11.59 11.19 -0.85
N TYR A 154 -11.31 10.19 0.02
CA TYR A 154 -11.30 10.28 1.47
C TYR A 154 -12.62 10.78 2.07
N PRO A 155 -13.75 10.10 1.82
CA PRO A 155 -15.02 10.49 2.41
C PRO A 155 -15.02 10.33 3.92
N ALA A 156 -15.56 11.34 4.62
CA ALA A 156 -15.93 11.25 6.04
C ALA A 156 -17.32 11.83 6.22
N ALA A 157 -18.14 11.20 7.06
CA ALA A 157 -19.54 11.59 7.20
C ALA A 157 -20.00 11.59 8.66
N ALA A 158 -20.94 12.50 8.97
CA ALA A 158 -21.62 12.58 10.25
C ALA A 158 -23.11 12.88 10.06
N THR A 159 -23.95 12.42 10.99
CA THR A 159 -25.39 12.70 10.96
C THR A 159 -25.72 13.76 12.01
N ASP A 160 -26.52 14.75 11.65
CA ASP A 160 -27.03 15.76 12.58
C ASP A 160 -28.31 15.28 13.32
N LYS A 161 -28.75 16.06 14.29
CA LYS A 161 -29.95 15.77 15.07
C LYS A 161 -31.26 15.72 14.26
N ASN A 162 -31.26 16.31 13.05
CA ASN A 162 -32.39 16.29 12.13
C ASN A 162 -32.40 15.08 11.21
N GLY A 163 -31.29 14.31 11.19
CA GLY A 163 -31.06 13.16 10.30
C GLY A 163 -30.47 13.55 8.95
N ASN A 164 -29.99 14.78 8.79
CA ASN A 164 -29.19 15.16 7.63
C ASN A 164 -27.80 14.57 7.74
N ILE A 165 -27.24 14.18 6.61
CA ILE A 165 -25.88 13.64 6.53
C ILE A 165 -24.96 14.72 5.98
N TRP A 166 -23.90 14.99 6.69
CA TRP A 166 -22.84 15.90 6.31
C TRP A 166 -21.65 15.06 5.82
N LEU A 167 -21.31 15.19 4.54
CA LEU A 167 -20.22 14.49 3.88
C LEU A 167 -19.10 15.48 3.56
N THR A 168 -17.90 15.20 4.00
CA THR A 168 -16.68 15.92 3.59
C THR A 168 -15.76 15.00 2.80
N TYR A 169 -15.04 15.57 1.83
CA TYR A 169 -14.12 14.85 0.95
C TYR A 169 -13.07 15.78 0.35
N ILE A 170 -11.99 15.23 -0.13
CA ILE A 170 -10.94 15.96 -0.83
C ILE A 170 -11.12 15.77 -2.34
N GLU A 171 -11.08 16.88 -3.09
CA GLU A 171 -10.96 16.92 -4.53
C GLU A 171 -9.52 17.27 -4.90
N PHE A 172 -8.87 16.43 -5.70
CA PHE A 172 -7.56 16.73 -6.26
C PHE A 172 -7.71 17.18 -7.71
N THR A 173 -7.17 18.35 -8.02
CA THR A 173 -7.20 18.93 -9.37
C THR A 173 -5.91 18.59 -10.12
N HIS A 174 -6.05 17.99 -11.30
CA HIS A 174 -4.94 17.66 -12.17
C HIS A 174 -4.25 18.90 -12.76
N ASN A 175 -2.98 18.74 -13.13
CA ASN A 175 -2.34 19.68 -14.04
C ASN A 175 -3.01 19.60 -15.42
N ALA A 176 -3.21 20.73 -16.09
CA ALA A 176 -3.89 20.78 -17.40
C ALA A 176 -3.20 19.93 -18.48
N ASP A 177 -1.91 19.72 -18.36
CA ASP A 177 -1.10 18.94 -19.31
C ASP A 177 -0.69 17.54 -18.77
N HIS A 178 -1.32 17.06 -17.66
CA HIS A 178 -0.90 15.83 -16.99
C HIS A 178 -0.81 14.61 -17.93
N ASN A 179 -1.71 14.47 -18.89
CA ASN A 179 -1.65 13.38 -19.85
C ASN A 179 -0.46 13.49 -20.82
N LYS A 180 -0.06 14.72 -21.19
CA LYS A 180 1.13 14.96 -22.02
C LYS A 180 2.42 14.68 -21.24
N LEU A 181 2.43 15.04 -19.95
CA LEU A 181 3.60 14.86 -19.08
C LEU A 181 3.95 13.40 -18.80
N ARG A 182 3.05 12.46 -19.10
CA ARG A 182 3.25 11.02 -18.92
C ARG A 182 3.24 10.20 -20.22
N ALA A 183 2.92 10.82 -21.34
CA ALA A 183 2.83 10.14 -22.62
C ALA A 183 4.20 9.67 -23.12
N ASN A 184 4.29 8.46 -23.64
CA ASN A 184 5.49 7.95 -24.29
C ASN A 184 5.93 8.82 -25.45
N MET A 185 7.22 8.83 -25.67
CA MET A 185 7.89 9.69 -26.64
C MET A 185 8.61 8.90 -27.72
N ARG A 186 8.77 9.52 -28.88
CA ARG A 186 9.53 8.98 -30.01
C ARG A 186 10.94 9.54 -30.07
N GLU A 187 11.12 10.74 -29.55
CA GLU A 187 12.39 11.46 -29.50
C GLU A 187 12.75 11.81 -28.06
N PRO A 188 14.04 11.78 -27.68
CA PRO A 188 14.47 12.13 -26.34
C PRO A 188 14.12 13.57 -25.98
N LEU A 189 13.70 13.80 -24.73
CA LEU A 189 13.60 15.14 -24.17
C LEU A 189 14.96 15.78 -24.02
N THR A 190 15.03 17.07 -24.32
CA THR A 190 16.21 17.92 -24.12
C THR A 190 15.98 18.97 -23.03
N ASP A 191 14.72 19.28 -22.72
CA ASP A 191 14.31 20.12 -21.59
C ASP A 191 13.39 19.32 -20.67
N PHE A 192 13.80 19.16 -19.41
CA PHE A 192 13.06 18.43 -18.39
C PHE A 192 12.25 19.35 -17.47
N SER A 193 12.31 20.65 -17.64
CA SER A 193 11.62 21.62 -16.75
C SER A 193 10.12 21.37 -16.64
N PRO A 194 9.38 20.90 -17.70
CA PRO A 194 7.97 20.59 -17.58
C PRO A 194 7.65 19.46 -16.57
N LEU A 195 8.61 18.57 -16.31
CA LEU A 195 8.45 17.47 -15.36
C LEU A 195 8.48 17.94 -13.89
N LYS A 196 8.64 19.23 -13.63
CA LYS A 196 8.47 19.86 -12.31
C LYS A 196 7.24 20.80 -12.26
N ALA A 197 6.38 20.71 -13.25
CA ALA A 197 5.14 21.49 -13.26
C ALA A 197 4.25 21.13 -12.06
N PRO A 198 3.68 22.12 -11.35
CA PRO A 198 2.79 21.87 -10.22
C PRO A 198 1.49 21.17 -10.67
N THR A 199 0.83 20.49 -9.73
CA THR A 199 -0.56 20.06 -9.87
C THR A 199 -1.51 21.23 -9.63
N GLY A 200 -2.82 21.06 -9.89
CA GLY A 200 -3.84 21.97 -9.39
C GLY A 200 -4.03 21.87 -7.87
N GLY A 201 -3.53 20.77 -7.24
CA GLY A 201 -3.57 20.55 -5.80
C GLY A 201 -4.94 20.14 -5.27
N ASP A 202 -5.04 20.11 -3.95
CA ASP A 202 -6.23 19.64 -3.24
C ASP A 202 -7.16 20.78 -2.86
N ARG A 203 -8.44 20.43 -2.71
CA ARG A 203 -9.48 21.25 -2.11
C ARG A 203 -10.38 20.40 -1.23
N LEU A 204 -10.75 20.90 -0.08
CA LEU A 204 -11.68 20.24 0.84
C LEU A 204 -13.10 20.78 0.63
N TRP A 205 -14.04 19.85 0.47
CA TRP A 205 -15.45 20.13 0.29
C TRP A 205 -16.28 19.57 1.44
N LEU A 206 -17.41 20.24 1.69
CA LEU A 206 -18.50 19.75 2.56
C LEU A 206 -19.79 19.77 1.78
N ARG A 207 -20.60 18.72 1.91
CA ARG A 207 -21.93 18.62 1.27
C ARG A 207 -22.95 18.12 2.25
N GLU A 208 -24.07 18.82 2.35
CA GLU A 208 -25.23 18.34 3.07
C GLU A 208 -26.03 17.37 2.19
N ASN A 209 -26.53 16.29 2.76
CA ASN A 209 -27.52 15.43 2.16
C ASN A 209 -28.71 15.37 3.12
N MET A 210 -29.79 16.05 2.77
CA MET A 210 -30.98 16.21 3.63
C MET A 210 -31.58 14.85 4.01
N ALA A 211 -32.29 14.81 5.12
CA ALA A 211 -32.93 13.59 5.62
C ALA A 211 -33.89 12.94 4.60
N ASN A 212 -34.46 13.73 3.69
CA ASN A 212 -35.30 13.25 2.59
C ASN A 212 -34.52 12.72 1.38
N GLY A 213 -33.18 12.71 1.42
CA GLY A 213 -32.32 12.28 0.32
C GLY A 213 -31.93 13.38 -0.67
N THR A 214 -32.42 14.61 -0.53
CA THR A 214 -32.06 15.72 -1.43
C THR A 214 -30.62 16.15 -1.20
N PRO A 215 -29.74 16.13 -2.22
CA PRO A 215 -28.35 16.58 -2.06
C PRO A 215 -28.29 18.11 -2.03
N GLY A 216 -27.56 18.64 -1.05
CA GLY A 216 -27.21 20.06 -0.98
C GLY A 216 -26.11 20.44 -1.99
N LYS A 217 -25.85 21.73 -2.13
CA LYS A 217 -24.72 22.22 -2.91
C LYS A 217 -23.41 21.99 -2.16
N PRO A 218 -22.32 21.63 -2.83
CA PRO A 218 -21.00 21.57 -2.21
C PRO A 218 -20.56 22.94 -1.67
N ILE A 219 -19.99 22.93 -0.47
CA ILE A 219 -19.46 24.10 0.22
C ILE A 219 -17.93 23.97 0.27
N ALA A 220 -17.21 24.93 -0.27
CA ALA A 220 -15.75 24.91 -0.20
C ALA A 220 -15.25 25.21 1.22
N ILE A 221 -14.54 24.28 1.82
CA ILE A 221 -13.97 24.44 3.15
C ILE A 221 -12.59 25.09 3.05
N THR A 222 -11.79 24.74 2.05
CA THR A 222 -10.49 25.36 1.79
C THR A 222 -10.47 26.06 0.43
N ALA A 223 -9.44 26.88 0.20
CA ALA A 223 -9.10 27.33 -1.15
C ALA A 223 -8.61 26.14 -1.99
N ALA A 224 -8.62 26.30 -3.34
CA ALA A 224 -8.01 25.34 -4.24
C ALA A 224 -6.47 25.42 -4.17
N GLY A 225 -5.79 24.34 -4.59
CA GLY A 225 -4.33 24.29 -4.69
C GLY A 225 -3.63 23.96 -3.38
N GLY A 226 -4.35 23.41 -2.41
CA GLY A 226 -3.79 22.95 -1.14
C GLY A 226 -3.00 21.65 -1.29
N ASP A 227 -2.32 21.27 -0.22
CA ASP A 227 -1.76 19.93 -0.01
C ASP A 227 -2.37 19.39 1.29
N LEU A 228 -3.45 18.65 1.13
CA LEU A 228 -4.34 18.26 2.23
C LEU A 228 -4.30 16.74 2.43
N TYR A 229 -4.55 16.32 3.67
CA TYR A 229 -4.64 14.90 3.97
C TYR A 229 -5.80 14.60 4.90
N ARG A 230 -6.57 13.58 4.59
CA ARG A 230 -7.72 12.97 5.26
C ARG A 230 -8.55 13.90 6.11
N PRO A 231 -9.80 14.10 5.78
CA PRO A 231 -10.72 14.88 6.59
C PRO A 231 -11.43 14.05 7.66
N ALA A 232 -11.98 14.74 8.65
CA ALA A 232 -12.99 14.24 9.56
C ALA A 232 -14.12 15.27 9.71
N VAL A 233 -15.29 14.84 10.15
CA VAL A 233 -16.45 15.72 10.35
C VAL A 233 -17.25 15.30 11.59
N ALA A 234 -17.74 16.28 12.34
CA ALA A 234 -18.66 16.08 13.45
C ALA A 234 -19.65 17.26 13.53
N VAL A 235 -20.82 17.02 14.10
CA VAL A 235 -21.85 18.06 14.27
C VAL A 235 -22.03 18.31 15.77
N ASP A 236 -21.83 19.53 16.24
CA ASP A 236 -21.98 19.87 17.65
C ASP A 236 -23.45 19.96 18.10
N GLY A 237 -23.67 20.08 19.41
CA GLY A 237 -25.00 20.12 20.00
C GLY A 237 -25.86 21.32 19.56
N SER A 238 -25.25 22.39 19.02
CA SER A 238 -25.97 23.54 18.45
C SER A 238 -26.36 23.29 16.98
N GLY A 239 -25.84 22.26 16.32
CA GLY A 239 -26.02 21.95 14.91
C GLY A 239 -24.96 22.56 14.01
N ARG A 240 -23.90 23.11 14.57
CA ARG A 240 -22.73 23.58 13.83
C ARG A 240 -21.91 22.37 13.36
N VAL A 241 -21.54 22.35 12.07
CA VAL A 241 -20.70 21.29 11.49
C VAL A 241 -19.24 21.69 11.59
N TRP A 242 -18.43 20.84 12.21
CA TRP A 242 -16.98 20.99 12.28
C TRP A 242 -16.31 20.05 11.29
N VAL A 243 -15.53 20.62 10.37
CA VAL A 243 -14.71 19.88 9.41
C VAL A 243 -13.26 20.01 9.81
N PHE A 244 -12.56 18.88 9.91
CA PHE A 244 -11.15 18.77 10.29
C PHE A 244 -10.33 18.25 9.10
N TRP A 245 -9.08 18.66 8.99
CA TRP A 245 -8.14 18.13 7.99
C TRP A 245 -6.71 18.43 8.40
N SER A 246 -5.77 17.67 7.83
CA SER A 246 -4.35 17.99 7.89
C SER A 246 -3.94 18.77 6.64
N ALA A 247 -3.11 19.79 6.79
CA ALA A 247 -2.63 20.59 5.67
C ALA A 247 -1.13 20.88 5.80
N ASN A 248 -0.43 20.75 4.67
CA ASN A 248 0.99 21.05 4.59
C ASN A 248 1.23 22.55 4.58
N GLU A 249 1.88 23.03 5.62
CA GLU A 249 2.39 24.38 5.70
C GLU A 249 3.94 24.35 5.80
N LYS A 250 4.62 24.65 4.69
CA LYS A 250 6.09 24.75 4.63
C LYS A 250 6.84 23.43 4.88
N GLY A 251 6.25 22.28 4.50
CA GLY A 251 6.86 20.95 4.62
C GLY A 251 6.47 20.20 5.89
N ASP A 252 5.63 20.79 6.73
CA ASP A 252 5.03 20.19 7.92
C ASP A 252 3.51 20.19 7.81
N PHE A 253 2.85 19.12 8.26
CA PHE A 253 1.40 19.02 8.24
C PHE A 253 0.84 19.32 9.62
N ASP A 254 -0.02 20.31 9.68
CA ASP A 254 -0.75 20.68 10.89
C ASP A 254 -2.23 20.33 10.78
N LEU A 255 -2.87 20.15 11.94
CA LEU A 255 -4.29 19.90 12.04
C LEU A 255 -5.07 21.21 12.11
N PHE A 256 -6.06 21.35 11.24
CA PHE A 256 -6.98 22.48 11.13
C PHE A 256 -8.43 22.03 11.33
N ALA A 257 -9.29 22.98 11.71
CA ALA A 257 -10.71 22.84 11.71
C ALA A 257 -11.40 24.08 11.16
N ARG A 258 -12.62 23.91 10.61
CA ARG A 258 -13.48 25.00 10.19
C ARG A 258 -14.92 24.70 10.57
N PRO A 259 -15.62 25.62 11.29
CA PRO A 259 -17.05 25.46 11.54
C PRO A 259 -17.86 25.91 10.32
N VAL A 260 -19.00 25.26 10.11
CA VAL A 260 -20.00 25.68 9.11
C VAL A 260 -21.34 25.81 9.82
N GLU A 261 -21.93 26.99 9.74
CA GLU A 261 -23.26 27.29 10.29
C GLU A 261 -24.23 27.75 9.19
N ASN A 262 -25.37 27.08 9.08
CA ASN A 262 -26.38 27.39 8.08
C ASN A 262 -25.80 27.49 6.65
N GLY A 263 -24.85 26.60 6.31
CA GLY A 263 -24.17 26.55 5.02
C GLY A 263 -23.06 27.59 4.83
N ASN A 264 -22.75 28.39 5.84
CA ASN A 264 -21.72 29.44 5.75
C ASN A 264 -20.46 28.99 6.54
N PRO A 265 -19.29 28.85 5.87
CA PRO A 265 -18.02 28.55 6.55
C PRO A 265 -17.56 29.71 7.43
N GLY A 266 -17.22 29.40 8.68
CA GLY A 266 -16.61 30.37 9.63
C GLY A 266 -15.09 30.49 9.41
N GLU A 267 -14.40 31.04 10.43
CA GLU A 267 -12.94 31.16 10.42
C GLU A 267 -12.26 29.82 10.59
N ILE A 268 -11.08 29.67 9.99
CA ILE A 268 -10.23 28.50 10.13
C ILE A 268 -9.53 28.53 11.50
N VAL A 269 -9.61 27.43 12.23
CA VAL A 269 -8.95 27.23 13.51
C VAL A 269 -7.78 26.25 13.32
N ARG A 270 -6.55 26.66 13.61
CA ARG A 270 -5.39 25.79 13.68
C ARG A 270 -5.35 25.14 15.06
N ILE A 271 -5.43 23.80 15.10
CA ILE A 271 -5.49 23.00 16.33
C ILE A 271 -4.09 22.64 16.81
N SER A 272 -3.22 22.18 15.91
CA SER A 272 -1.82 21.86 16.23
C SER A 272 -0.86 22.94 15.72
N LYS A 273 0.27 23.12 16.40
CA LYS A 273 1.24 24.19 16.12
C LYS A 273 2.67 23.79 16.41
N GLU A 274 2.88 22.63 17.03
CA GLU A 274 4.19 22.12 17.39
C GLU A 274 4.85 21.51 16.16
N GLU A 275 6.19 21.56 16.11
CA GLU A 275 7.00 20.92 15.06
C GLU A 275 6.71 19.42 14.97
N GLY A 276 6.54 18.93 13.76
CA GLY A 276 6.25 17.54 13.40
C GLY A 276 4.82 17.34 12.90
N THR A 277 4.68 16.51 11.91
CA THR A 277 3.42 16.25 11.22
C THR A 277 2.30 15.77 12.13
N ASP A 278 1.12 16.37 11.98
CA ASP A 278 -0.15 15.98 12.59
C ASP A 278 -1.11 15.49 11.50
N MET A 279 -1.59 14.25 11.60
CA MET A 279 -2.38 13.62 10.54
C MET A 279 -3.42 12.62 11.07
N ASP A 280 -4.26 12.09 10.17
CA ASP A 280 -5.31 11.11 10.43
C ASP A 280 -6.29 11.53 11.55
N PRO A 281 -6.98 12.67 11.42
CA PRO A 281 -7.98 13.08 12.40
C PRO A 281 -9.18 12.12 12.43
N ALA A 282 -9.68 11.84 13.62
CA ALA A 282 -10.94 11.17 13.86
C ALA A 282 -11.77 12.03 14.83
N ALA A 283 -13.06 12.24 14.55
CA ALA A 283 -13.89 13.14 15.33
C ALA A 283 -15.21 12.50 15.78
N VAL A 284 -15.71 12.93 16.94
CA VAL A 284 -16.98 12.49 17.50
C VAL A 284 -17.61 13.62 18.32
N THR A 285 -18.92 13.57 18.48
CA THR A 285 -19.67 14.46 19.38
C THR A 285 -20.12 13.67 20.60
N ASP A 286 -19.81 14.15 21.79
CA ASP A 286 -20.23 13.52 23.05
C ASP A 286 -21.70 13.83 23.39
N SER A 287 -22.21 13.20 24.44
CA SER A 287 -23.62 13.37 24.88
C SER A 287 -23.98 14.77 25.33
N SER A 288 -23.00 15.62 25.63
CA SER A 288 -23.21 17.03 25.95
C SER A 288 -23.31 17.93 24.71
N GLY A 289 -23.03 17.35 23.53
CA GLY A 289 -22.95 18.06 22.26
C GLY A 289 -21.59 18.70 21.98
N LYS A 290 -20.56 18.35 22.73
CA LYS A 290 -19.20 18.84 22.57
C LYS A 290 -18.44 17.97 21.60
N VAL A 291 -17.79 18.59 20.62
CA VAL A 291 -16.98 17.87 19.64
C VAL A 291 -15.59 17.55 20.19
N TRP A 292 -15.14 16.36 19.92
CA TRP A 292 -13.80 15.85 20.20
C TRP A 292 -13.12 15.45 18.89
N VAL A 293 -11.81 15.70 18.81
CA VAL A 293 -10.96 15.24 17.71
C VAL A 293 -9.72 14.57 18.29
N ALA A 294 -9.38 13.38 17.77
CA ALA A 294 -8.13 12.69 18.05
C ALA A 294 -7.33 12.59 16.75
N TRP A 295 -6.00 12.63 16.84
CA TRP A 295 -5.12 12.54 15.69
C TRP A 295 -3.76 11.94 16.06
N GLN A 296 -3.02 11.57 15.05
CA GLN A 296 -1.65 11.08 15.15
C GLN A 296 -0.70 12.25 14.91
N GLY A 297 0.28 12.45 15.79
CA GLY A 297 1.25 13.53 15.67
C GLY A 297 2.68 13.08 15.95
N TRP A 298 3.62 13.56 15.14
CA TRP A 298 5.04 13.36 15.36
C TRP A 298 5.57 14.37 16.37
N ARG A 299 6.30 13.90 17.38
CA ARG A 299 7.04 14.77 18.31
C ARG A 299 8.40 14.17 18.60
N SER A 300 9.45 14.92 18.30
CA SER A 300 10.84 14.46 18.49
C SER A 300 11.18 13.13 17.80
N GLY A 301 10.58 12.89 16.63
CA GLY A 301 10.78 11.68 15.84
C GLY A 301 10.04 10.44 16.34
N LYS A 302 8.96 10.63 17.09
CA LYS A 302 8.06 9.61 17.58
C LYS A 302 6.61 9.97 17.28
N ALA A 303 5.85 9.02 16.72
CA ALA A 303 4.40 9.14 16.54
C ALA A 303 3.68 8.89 17.86
N SER A 304 2.73 9.75 18.21
CA SER A 304 1.90 9.67 19.41
C SER A 304 0.47 10.09 19.11
N ILE A 305 -0.48 9.70 19.96
CA ILE A 305 -1.89 10.06 19.80
C ILE A 305 -2.22 11.25 20.68
N PHE A 306 -2.83 12.26 20.07
CA PHE A 306 -3.30 13.47 20.71
C PHE A 306 -4.82 13.59 20.59
N ALA A 307 -5.42 14.34 21.47
CA ALA A 307 -6.83 14.71 21.39
C ALA A 307 -7.07 16.14 21.87
N ALA A 308 -8.11 16.77 21.32
CA ALA A 308 -8.62 18.07 21.77
C ALA A 308 -10.14 18.05 21.76
N SER A 309 -10.75 18.85 22.63
CA SER A 309 -12.19 19.01 22.71
C SER A 309 -12.61 20.44 22.44
N GLN A 310 -13.78 20.61 21.88
CA GLN A 310 -14.37 21.92 21.59
C GLN A 310 -14.39 22.79 22.84
N ASN A 311 -13.97 24.05 22.70
CA ASN A 311 -13.96 25.05 23.75
C ASN A 311 -14.39 26.40 23.15
N GLY A 312 -15.64 26.78 23.34
CA GLY A 312 -16.21 27.97 22.70
C GLY A 312 -16.21 27.87 21.17
N GLY A 313 -15.57 28.83 20.50
CA GLY A 313 -15.42 28.90 19.06
C GLY A 313 -14.14 28.21 18.54
N GLY A 314 -13.43 27.44 19.39
CA GLY A 314 -12.19 26.73 19.04
C GLY A 314 -12.07 25.41 19.78
N PHE A 315 -10.81 24.97 20.04
CA PHE A 315 -10.51 23.73 20.72
C PHE A 315 -9.56 23.94 21.91
N SER A 316 -9.57 23.01 22.84
CA SER A 316 -8.60 22.97 23.95
C SER A 316 -7.19 22.77 23.41
N ALA A 317 -6.18 23.05 24.24
CA ALA A 317 -4.81 22.62 23.93
C ALA A 317 -4.76 21.09 23.73
N PRO A 318 -3.91 20.59 22.79
CA PRO A 318 -3.70 19.16 22.57
C PRO A 318 -3.32 18.43 23.86
N ALA A 319 -4.05 17.38 24.18
CA ALA A 319 -3.71 16.46 25.26
C ALA A 319 -3.05 15.20 24.68
N LEU A 320 -1.92 14.78 25.26
CA LEU A 320 -1.28 13.51 24.92
C LEU A 320 -2.12 12.34 25.46
N VAL A 321 -2.71 11.56 24.59
CA VAL A 321 -3.54 10.41 24.95
C VAL A 321 -2.71 9.17 25.17
N SER A 322 -1.78 8.86 24.27
CA SER A 322 -0.90 7.70 24.36
C SER A 322 0.41 8.05 25.08
N ALA A 323 0.98 7.13 25.85
CA ALA A 323 2.11 7.42 26.72
C ALA A 323 3.27 6.41 26.63
N SER A 324 3.33 5.56 25.58
CA SER A 324 4.40 4.57 25.43
C SER A 324 5.68 5.14 24.84
N ALA A 325 6.75 4.34 24.87
CA ALA A 325 8.00 4.66 24.19
C ALA A 325 7.99 4.28 22.69
N GLY A 326 7.03 3.44 22.26
CA GLY A 326 6.88 3.03 20.86
C GLY A 326 6.10 4.06 20.04
N ASN A 327 6.09 3.88 18.73
CA ASN A 327 5.21 4.64 17.85
C ASN A 327 3.76 4.20 18.04
N GLU A 328 2.85 5.15 17.90
CA GLU A 328 1.42 5.00 18.10
C GLU A 328 0.69 5.57 16.87
N TRP A 329 -0.26 4.77 16.31
CA TRP A 329 -0.81 5.03 14.98
C TRP A 329 -2.34 4.89 14.95
N ASN A 330 -2.98 5.42 13.89
CA ASN A 330 -4.36 5.20 13.52
C ASN A 330 -5.35 5.40 14.67
N PRO A 331 -5.57 6.61 15.17
CA PRO A 331 -6.52 6.87 16.22
C PRO A 331 -7.95 6.58 15.78
N ALA A 332 -8.72 5.90 16.62
CA ALA A 332 -10.16 5.77 16.53
C ALA A 332 -10.80 6.40 17.76
N ILE A 333 -11.94 7.05 17.59
CA ILE A 333 -12.64 7.73 18.69
C ILE A 333 -14.13 7.39 18.70
N ALA A 334 -14.69 7.18 19.88
CA ALA A 334 -16.13 7.01 20.09
C ALA A 334 -16.57 7.64 21.39
N ALA A 335 -17.85 8.06 21.45
CA ALA A 335 -18.45 8.61 22.65
C ALA A 335 -19.73 7.86 23.02
N ASP A 336 -20.01 7.67 24.32
CA ASP A 336 -21.21 7.03 24.77
C ASP A 336 -22.30 8.07 25.23
N SER A 337 -23.49 7.57 25.49
CA SER A 337 -24.60 8.36 25.96
C SER A 337 -24.38 8.91 27.39
N GLY A 338 -23.40 8.39 28.13
CA GLY A 338 -23.03 8.84 29.49
C GLY A 338 -21.95 9.92 29.51
N GLY A 339 -21.42 10.35 28.35
CA GLY A 339 -20.40 11.38 28.23
C GLY A 339 -18.96 10.87 28.30
N ARG A 340 -18.74 9.56 28.29
CA ARG A 340 -17.40 8.98 28.17
C ARG A 340 -16.93 9.08 26.73
N VAL A 341 -15.66 9.46 26.54
CA VAL A 341 -15.00 9.50 25.21
C VAL A 341 -13.81 8.56 25.23
N THR A 342 -13.82 7.56 24.35
CA THR A 342 -12.73 6.59 24.25
C THR A 342 -11.96 6.79 22.96
N VAL A 343 -10.64 6.81 23.09
CA VAL A 343 -9.69 6.79 21.97
C VAL A 343 -8.94 5.48 22.01
N ALA A 344 -8.84 4.79 20.87
CA ALA A 344 -7.99 3.62 20.68
C ALA A 344 -6.99 3.86 19.56
N TRP A 345 -5.88 3.13 19.59
CA TRP A 345 -4.78 3.24 18.64
C TRP A 345 -3.99 1.93 18.59
N ASP A 346 -3.22 1.74 17.53
CA ASP A 346 -2.25 0.65 17.46
C ASP A 346 -0.84 1.15 17.79
N SER A 347 -0.05 0.29 18.44
CA SER A 347 1.24 0.61 19.04
C SER A 347 2.28 -0.47 18.76
N TYR A 348 3.50 -0.08 18.36
CA TYR A 348 4.60 -1.01 18.11
C TYR A 348 5.55 -1.18 19.31
N ARG A 349 5.07 -0.94 20.53
CA ARG A 349 5.91 -0.93 21.75
C ARG A 349 6.55 -2.28 22.11
N TYR A 350 5.93 -3.38 21.73
CA TYR A 350 6.40 -4.73 22.07
C TYR A 350 7.08 -5.48 20.93
N GLY A 351 7.23 -4.87 19.75
CA GLY A 351 7.87 -5.48 18.58
C GLY A 351 6.92 -6.16 17.62
N ASN A 352 5.65 -5.92 17.81
CA ASN A 352 4.51 -6.17 16.92
C ASN A 352 3.50 -5.05 17.13
N TYR A 353 2.46 -4.97 16.32
CA TYR A 353 1.36 -4.04 16.55
C TYR A 353 0.35 -4.63 17.50
N ASP A 354 0.02 -3.85 18.53
CA ASP A 354 -0.98 -4.14 19.55
C ASP A 354 -1.95 -2.96 19.67
N ILE A 355 -3.19 -3.20 20.07
CA ILE A 355 -4.19 -2.15 20.21
C ILE A 355 -4.41 -1.81 21.68
N PHE A 356 -4.30 -0.53 21.98
CA PHE A 356 -4.57 0.05 23.28
C PHE A 356 -5.68 1.09 23.18
N MET A 357 -6.33 1.35 24.32
CA MET A 357 -7.34 2.38 24.43
C MET A 357 -7.20 3.16 25.74
N ARG A 358 -7.78 4.36 25.74
CA ARG A 358 -7.90 5.20 26.93
C ARG A 358 -9.23 5.95 26.89
N THR A 359 -9.89 6.02 28.01
CA THR A 359 -11.19 6.69 28.14
C THR A 359 -11.06 7.95 28.97
N GLU A 360 -11.59 9.03 28.44
CA GLU A 360 -11.84 10.27 29.17
C GLU A 360 -13.24 10.22 29.79
N ALA A 361 -13.34 10.59 31.07
CA ALA A 361 -14.58 10.73 31.81
C ALA A 361 -14.42 11.82 32.84
N ASN A 362 -15.43 12.69 32.97
CA ASN A 362 -15.47 13.76 33.96
C ASN A 362 -14.26 14.71 33.95
N GLY A 363 -13.70 15.01 32.76
CA GLY A 363 -12.59 15.92 32.59
C GLY A 363 -11.21 15.30 32.82
N ALA A 364 -11.12 13.96 32.93
CA ALA A 364 -9.84 13.27 33.17
C ALA A 364 -9.68 12.00 32.32
N TRP A 365 -8.49 11.81 31.75
CA TRP A 365 -8.09 10.58 31.08
C TRP A 365 -7.79 9.47 32.10
N GLY A 366 -8.47 8.34 31.96
CA GLY A 366 -8.26 7.13 32.77
C GLY A 366 -6.91 6.45 32.48
N LYS A 367 -6.71 5.26 33.00
CA LYS A 367 -5.54 4.41 32.66
C LYS A 367 -5.70 3.83 31.27
N GLU A 368 -4.56 3.64 30.60
CA GLU A 368 -4.48 2.89 29.36
C GLU A 368 -4.79 1.40 29.60
N SER A 369 -5.53 0.78 28.70
CA SER A 369 -5.85 -0.64 28.74
C SER A 369 -5.72 -1.28 27.36
N PRO A 370 -5.35 -2.58 27.27
CA PRO A 370 -5.26 -3.29 26.01
C PRO A 370 -6.66 -3.62 25.45
N VAL A 371 -6.80 -3.55 24.14
CA VAL A 371 -7.91 -4.11 23.38
C VAL A 371 -7.53 -5.47 22.81
N ALA A 372 -6.33 -5.55 22.21
CA ALA A 372 -5.68 -6.75 21.72
C ALA A 372 -4.17 -6.52 21.79
N ALA A 373 -3.41 -7.44 22.42
CA ALA A 373 -1.97 -7.26 22.64
C ALA A 373 -1.25 -8.63 22.71
N THR A 374 -1.44 -9.46 21.68
CA THR A 374 -0.87 -10.80 21.59
C THR A 374 0.51 -10.77 20.88
N LEU A 375 1.04 -11.89 20.46
CA LEU A 375 2.23 -11.94 19.60
C LEU A 375 1.88 -11.74 18.12
N ARG A 376 0.60 -11.56 17.81
CA ARG A 376 0.11 -11.35 16.46
C ARG A 376 0.16 -9.87 16.08
N TYR A 377 -0.05 -9.59 14.82
CA TYR A 377 -0.30 -8.25 14.34
C TYR A 377 -1.75 -7.87 14.67
N GLU A 378 -1.98 -6.85 15.48
CA GLU A 378 -3.29 -6.26 15.74
C GLU A 378 -3.24 -4.75 15.50
N ALA A 379 -4.01 -4.27 14.52
CA ALA A 379 -3.95 -2.86 14.09
C ALA A 379 -5.27 -2.32 13.52
N TYR A 380 -5.29 -1.05 13.17
CA TYR A 380 -6.42 -0.35 12.56
C TYR A 380 -7.72 -0.46 13.38
N PRO A 381 -7.72 0.02 14.62
CA PRO A 381 -8.92 -0.03 15.46
C PRO A 381 -10.04 0.84 14.87
N SER A 382 -11.27 0.37 15.04
CA SER A 382 -12.50 1.14 14.81
C SER A 382 -13.45 0.93 15.96
N LEU A 383 -14.00 2.00 16.53
CA LEU A 383 -14.78 2.00 17.76
C LEU A 383 -16.23 2.41 17.54
N ALA A 384 -17.14 1.80 18.26
CA ALA A 384 -18.51 2.27 18.40
C ALA A 384 -19.09 1.88 19.77
N TYR A 385 -19.92 2.72 20.36
CA TYR A 385 -20.72 2.35 21.52
C TYR A 385 -22.10 1.88 21.09
N ASP A 386 -22.63 0.85 21.74
CA ASP A 386 -24.04 0.46 21.60
C ASP A 386 -24.95 1.17 22.58
N GLY A 387 -26.28 0.96 22.45
CA GLY A 387 -27.30 1.56 23.31
C GLY A 387 -27.20 1.15 24.79
N ASP A 388 -26.59 0.01 25.09
CA ASP A 388 -26.35 -0.47 26.46
C ASP A 388 -25.07 0.13 27.05
N GLY A 389 -24.29 0.87 26.25
CA GLY A 389 -23.04 1.53 26.63
C GLY A 389 -21.85 0.57 26.66
N ARG A 390 -21.92 -0.57 25.93
CA ARG A 390 -20.74 -1.39 25.63
C ARG A 390 -19.92 -0.72 24.56
N LEU A 391 -18.61 -0.75 24.71
CA LEU A 391 -17.67 -0.31 23.69
C LEU A 391 -17.30 -1.49 22.80
N TRP A 392 -17.64 -1.40 21.53
CA TRP A 392 -17.23 -2.35 20.49
C TRP A 392 -15.96 -1.86 19.82
N ALA A 393 -15.01 -2.77 19.58
CA ALA A 393 -13.77 -2.51 18.86
C ALA A 393 -13.58 -3.57 17.77
N ALA A 394 -13.55 -3.13 16.51
CA ALA A 394 -13.13 -3.94 15.38
C ALA A 394 -11.67 -3.62 15.03
N TYR A 395 -10.90 -4.61 14.59
CA TYR A 395 -9.50 -4.43 14.24
C TYR A 395 -9.03 -5.52 13.26
N GLU A 396 -7.89 -5.25 12.61
CA GLU A 396 -7.17 -6.25 11.81
C GLU A 396 -6.33 -7.14 12.71
N GLU A 397 -6.31 -8.43 12.40
CA GLU A 397 -5.38 -9.40 12.98
C GLU A 397 -4.60 -10.10 11.86
N GLY A 398 -3.28 -10.03 11.92
CA GLY A 398 -2.37 -10.78 11.07
C GLY A 398 -1.68 -11.92 11.83
N GLY A 399 -0.74 -12.59 11.17
CA GLY A 399 0.06 -13.63 11.82
C GLY A 399 1.15 -13.08 12.72
N GLU A 400 1.74 -13.97 13.52
CA GLU A 400 2.97 -13.69 14.26
C GLU A 400 4.13 -13.42 13.30
N ARG A 401 5.17 -12.67 13.75
CA ARG A 401 6.35 -12.32 12.94
C ARG A 401 6.00 -11.49 11.69
N TRP A 402 4.96 -10.66 11.77
CA TRP A 402 4.61 -9.71 10.71
C TRP A 402 5.79 -8.79 10.38
N GLY A 403 6.06 -8.61 9.09
CA GLY A 403 7.14 -7.77 8.60
C GLY A 403 8.54 -8.28 8.93
N LYS A 404 8.73 -9.58 9.15
CA LYS A 404 10.00 -10.21 9.53
C LYS A 404 10.37 -11.32 8.55
N ASP A 405 11.67 -11.43 8.27
CA ASP A 405 12.36 -12.56 7.60
C ASP A 405 11.52 -13.27 6.52
N PHE A 406 11.07 -12.50 5.54
CA PHE A 406 10.26 -12.99 4.44
C PHE A 406 10.80 -12.55 3.08
N GLY A 407 10.83 -13.45 2.12
CA GLY A 407 11.26 -13.20 0.73
C GLY A 407 11.13 -14.45 -0.12
N ALA A 408 11.69 -14.43 -1.31
CA ALA A 408 11.61 -15.57 -2.24
C ALA A 408 12.18 -16.87 -1.65
N TYR A 409 13.18 -16.75 -0.78
CA TYR A 409 13.94 -17.88 -0.24
C TYR A 409 13.94 -17.95 1.29
N GLU A 410 13.34 -16.97 1.95
CA GLU A 410 13.17 -16.91 3.40
C GLU A 410 11.69 -16.83 3.72
N THR A 411 11.21 -17.66 4.64
CA THR A 411 9.78 -17.78 4.95
C THR A 411 9.49 -17.99 6.43
N SER A 412 10.44 -17.65 7.28
CA SER A 412 10.25 -17.78 8.74
C SER A 412 9.35 -16.67 9.31
N GLY A 413 9.22 -15.56 8.59
CA GLY A 413 8.33 -14.45 8.92
C GLY A 413 7.15 -14.33 7.97
N LEU A 414 6.52 -13.15 7.94
CA LEU A 414 5.37 -12.82 7.09
C LEU A 414 5.57 -11.49 6.37
N ALA A 415 5.13 -11.43 5.12
CA ALA A 415 5.10 -10.17 4.35
C ALA A 415 4.16 -9.15 4.99
N VAL A 416 4.32 -7.88 4.59
CA VAL A 416 3.58 -6.75 5.16
C VAL A 416 2.06 -6.91 5.00
N TYR A 417 1.60 -7.34 3.84
CA TYR A 417 0.18 -7.54 3.58
C TYR A 417 -0.13 -9.02 3.31
N GLN A 418 -0.16 -9.82 4.38
CA GLN A 418 -0.38 -11.26 4.30
C GLN A 418 -1.26 -11.76 5.44
N GLY A 419 -2.31 -12.53 5.11
CA GLY A 419 -3.15 -13.20 6.11
C GLY A 419 -3.85 -12.22 7.06
N ARG A 420 -4.60 -11.25 6.53
CA ARG A 420 -5.34 -10.25 7.30
C ARG A 420 -6.78 -10.68 7.55
N ALA A 421 -7.11 -10.96 8.80
CA ALA A 421 -8.47 -11.20 9.26
C ALA A 421 -8.99 -9.99 10.06
N ILE A 422 -10.31 -9.86 10.18
CA ILE A 422 -10.92 -8.86 11.04
C ILE A 422 -11.46 -9.52 12.30
N ARG A 423 -11.21 -8.89 13.43
CA ARG A 423 -11.69 -9.30 14.76
C ARG A 423 -12.63 -8.26 15.33
N LEU A 424 -13.47 -8.72 16.25
CA LEU A 424 -14.38 -7.89 16.99
C LEU A 424 -14.40 -8.34 18.46
N ILE A 425 -14.23 -7.37 19.37
CA ILE A 425 -14.35 -7.54 20.81
C ILE A 425 -15.19 -6.39 21.36
N ALA A 426 -15.82 -6.59 22.51
CA ALA A 426 -16.48 -5.50 23.20
C ALA A 426 -16.14 -5.50 24.69
N PHE A 427 -16.38 -4.35 25.32
CA PHE A 427 -16.16 -4.15 26.74
C PHE A 427 -17.44 -3.62 27.38
N GLU A 428 -17.90 -4.28 28.44
CA GLU A 428 -18.98 -3.79 29.26
C GLU A 428 -18.56 -2.50 30.00
N LYS A 429 -19.52 -1.78 30.60
CA LYS A 429 -19.23 -0.54 31.33
C LYS A 429 -18.23 -0.72 32.48
N ASP A 430 -18.16 -1.90 33.06
CA ASP A 430 -17.22 -2.28 34.11
C ASP A 430 -15.86 -2.81 33.60
N GLY A 431 -15.69 -2.86 32.29
CA GLY A 431 -14.45 -3.31 31.63
C GLY A 431 -14.36 -4.80 31.34
N HIS A 432 -15.37 -5.60 31.65
CA HIS A 432 -15.38 -7.02 31.27
C HIS A 432 -15.46 -7.20 29.77
N ALA A 433 -14.59 -8.06 29.22
CA ALA A 433 -14.56 -8.37 27.80
C ALA A 433 -15.68 -9.34 27.42
N VAL A 434 -16.38 -9.02 26.36
CA VAL A 434 -17.44 -9.84 25.75
C VAL A 434 -17.29 -9.85 24.23
N LYS A 435 -17.94 -10.79 23.56
CA LYS A 435 -17.95 -10.90 22.10
C LYS A 435 -19.29 -11.40 21.59
N THR A 436 -19.53 -11.30 20.30
CA THR A 436 -20.67 -11.98 19.67
C THR A 436 -20.52 -13.52 19.78
N PRO A 437 -21.60 -14.30 19.88
CA PRO A 437 -21.55 -15.76 19.91
C PRO A 437 -20.84 -16.38 18.70
N GLY A 438 -20.99 -15.77 17.50
CA GLY A 438 -20.28 -16.13 16.28
C GLY A 438 -19.13 -15.19 15.97
N ASP A 439 -18.11 -15.67 15.25
CA ASP A 439 -16.99 -14.85 14.75
C ASP A 439 -17.39 -14.19 13.43
N PRO A 440 -17.20 -12.87 13.25
CA PRO A 440 -17.44 -12.19 11.97
C PRO A 440 -16.64 -12.82 10.84
N GLY A 441 -15.45 -13.32 11.07
CA GLY A 441 -14.62 -13.98 10.07
C GLY A 441 -15.29 -15.17 9.38
N ALA A 442 -16.28 -15.79 10.00
CA ALA A 442 -17.04 -16.89 9.38
C ALA A 442 -17.83 -16.44 8.13
N VAL A 443 -18.15 -15.16 8.01
CA VAL A 443 -18.90 -14.58 6.88
C VAL A 443 -18.08 -13.59 6.05
N LEU A 444 -16.77 -13.45 6.32
CA LEU A 444 -15.90 -12.55 5.57
C LEU A 444 -15.10 -13.30 4.50
N PRO A 445 -14.66 -12.64 3.43
CA PRO A 445 -13.82 -13.26 2.43
C PRO A 445 -12.55 -13.86 3.05
N GLY A 446 -12.17 -15.08 2.64
CA GLY A 446 -11.00 -15.78 3.14
C GLY A 446 -11.12 -16.35 4.56
N GLY A 447 -12.22 -16.10 5.28
CA GLY A 447 -12.48 -16.66 6.60
C GLY A 447 -11.76 -15.97 7.76
N ALA A 448 -11.69 -16.67 8.90
CA ALA A 448 -11.28 -16.14 10.18
C ALA A 448 -9.83 -16.47 10.59
N THR A 449 -9.06 -17.20 9.79
CA THR A 449 -7.73 -17.68 10.17
C THR A 449 -6.64 -16.75 9.63
N PRO A 450 -6.07 -15.86 10.44
CA PRO A 450 -4.97 -15.00 10.00
C PRO A 450 -3.68 -15.81 9.88
N GLY A 451 -2.76 -15.28 9.07
CA GLY A 451 -1.40 -15.82 8.99
C GLY A 451 -1.26 -17.17 8.29
N ALA A 452 -2.31 -17.67 7.62
CA ALA A 452 -2.12 -18.79 6.70
C ALA A 452 -1.19 -18.37 5.56
N PRO A 453 -0.19 -19.19 5.19
CA PRO A 453 0.72 -18.83 4.11
C PRO A 453 -0.04 -18.63 2.80
N LEU A 454 0.22 -17.54 2.10
CA LEU A 454 -0.39 -17.20 0.82
C LEU A 454 0.05 -18.10 -0.34
N PHE A 455 1.01 -18.98 -0.12
CA PHE A 455 1.77 -19.65 -1.17
C PHE A 455 1.15 -20.92 -1.71
N HIS A 456 -0.13 -21.14 -1.54
CA HIS A 456 -0.66 -22.44 -1.84
C HIS A 456 -1.90 -22.38 -2.63
N VAL A 457 -1.72 -21.74 -3.65
CA VAL A 457 -2.55 -21.86 -4.79
C VAL A 457 -1.98 -23.00 -5.59
N ASP A 458 -2.81 -23.97 -5.90
CA ASP A 458 -2.38 -24.99 -6.85
C ASP A 458 -1.92 -24.37 -8.17
N ALA A 459 -1.25 -25.13 -9.02
CA ALA A 459 -0.73 -24.61 -10.29
C ALA A 459 -1.81 -24.00 -11.21
N THR A 460 -3.09 -24.30 -10.98
CA THR A 460 -4.22 -23.74 -11.72
C THR A 460 -4.64 -22.38 -11.19
N SER A 461 -4.53 -22.15 -9.89
CA SER A 461 -4.81 -20.85 -9.32
C SER A 461 -3.67 -19.84 -9.50
N ARG A 462 -2.44 -20.29 -9.71
CA ARG A 462 -1.33 -19.43 -10.17
C ARG A 462 -1.67 -18.65 -11.43
N GLN A 463 -2.48 -19.19 -12.31
CA GLN A 463 -2.87 -18.54 -13.55
C GLN A 463 -3.93 -17.45 -13.33
N ASN A 464 -4.57 -17.42 -12.17
CA ASN A 464 -5.72 -16.59 -11.87
C ASN A 464 -5.47 -15.55 -10.80
N ASP A 465 -4.28 -15.54 -10.21
CA ASP A 465 -3.97 -14.69 -9.08
C ASP A 465 -2.77 -13.79 -9.40
N THR A 466 -2.86 -12.52 -9.06
CA THR A 466 -1.73 -11.60 -9.06
C THR A 466 -0.59 -12.08 -8.16
N GLU A 467 -0.86 -13.04 -7.27
CA GLU A 467 0.14 -13.74 -6.46
C GLU A 467 0.86 -14.89 -7.19
N ALA A 468 0.45 -15.21 -8.39
CA ALA A 468 1.04 -16.34 -9.12
C ALA A 468 2.57 -16.25 -9.24
N TRP A 469 3.11 -15.05 -9.30
CA TRP A 469 4.55 -14.83 -9.36
C TRP A 469 5.24 -14.78 -7.98
N LEU A 470 4.48 -14.70 -6.89
CA LEU A 470 4.98 -14.87 -5.53
C LEU A 470 5.19 -16.34 -5.16
N THR A 471 4.59 -17.24 -5.91
CA THR A 471 4.89 -18.65 -5.74
C THR A 471 6.19 -18.96 -6.46
N PRO A 472 7.13 -19.69 -5.83
CA PRO A 472 8.33 -20.11 -6.49
C PRO A 472 8.00 -20.75 -7.83
N ASN A 473 8.77 -20.39 -8.87
CA ASN A 473 8.68 -21.07 -10.15
C ASN A 473 8.72 -22.59 -9.88
N PRO A 474 7.81 -23.40 -10.46
CA PRO A 474 7.89 -24.85 -10.32
C PRO A 474 9.23 -25.45 -10.78
N ASN A 475 10.03 -24.66 -11.50
CA ASN A 475 11.40 -25.00 -11.87
C ASN A 475 12.45 -24.53 -10.85
N ASP A 476 12.04 -23.84 -9.78
CA ASP A 476 12.95 -23.50 -8.69
C ASP A 476 13.43 -24.77 -8.01
N ALA A 477 14.65 -24.75 -7.52
CA ALA A 477 15.26 -25.92 -6.91
C ALA A 477 14.29 -26.63 -5.96
N LYS A 478 14.13 -27.91 -6.16
CA LYS A 478 13.18 -28.76 -5.42
C LYS A 478 13.28 -28.61 -3.91
N ASP A 479 14.45 -28.25 -3.41
CA ASP A 479 14.72 -28.08 -1.97
C ASP A 479 14.03 -26.84 -1.38
N ARG A 480 13.74 -25.83 -2.17
CA ARG A 480 13.03 -24.61 -1.72
C ARG A 480 11.52 -24.81 -1.68
N GLN A 481 10.98 -25.65 -2.55
CA GLN A 481 9.56 -26.01 -2.54
C GLN A 481 9.18 -26.95 -1.38
N ALA A 482 10.12 -27.81 -0.96
CA ALA A 482 9.88 -28.75 0.12
C ALA A 482 9.69 -28.06 1.49
N ALA A 483 10.20 -26.85 1.67
CA ALA A 483 10.07 -26.10 2.91
C ALA A 483 8.71 -25.40 3.10
N ARG A 484 7.86 -25.39 2.07
CA ARG A 484 6.57 -24.70 2.08
C ARG A 484 5.41 -25.71 2.10
N PRO A 485 4.62 -25.75 3.17
CA PRO A 485 3.49 -26.66 3.21
C PRO A 485 2.46 -26.27 2.14
N ALA A 486 2.03 -27.23 1.34
CA ALA A 486 0.92 -27.05 0.42
C ALA A 486 -0.38 -26.88 1.22
N THR A 487 -0.97 -25.72 1.22
CA THR A 487 -2.30 -25.49 1.75
C THR A 487 -3.21 -25.00 0.62
N ASN A 488 -4.41 -25.55 0.53
CA ASN A 488 -5.44 -25.08 -0.40
C ASN A 488 -6.29 -23.97 0.23
N VAL A 489 -5.78 -23.35 1.31
CA VAL A 489 -6.51 -22.34 2.06
C VAL A 489 -6.03 -20.98 1.59
N VAL A 490 -6.92 -20.24 0.97
CA VAL A 490 -6.66 -18.83 0.64
C VAL A 490 -6.79 -18.02 1.92
N ALA A 491 -5.71 -17.32 2.28
CA ALA A 491 -5.70 -16.49 3.46
C ALA A 491 -6.60 -15.25 3.29
N PRO A 492 -7.26 -14.76 4.35
CA PRO A 492 -8.03 -13.54 4.29
C PRO A 492 -7.11 -12.32 4.05
N ARG A 493 -7.64 -11.32 3.35
CA ARG A 493 -6.97 -10.05 3.05
C ARG A 493 -7.91 -8.89 3.32
N ASN A 494 -8.53 -8.93 4.48
CA ASN A 494 -9.51 -7.95 4.90
C ASN A 494 -8.80 -6.87 5.71
N THR A 495 -8.95 -5.61 5.33
CA THR A 495 -8.21 -4.50 5.95
C THR A 495 -9.11 -3.31 6.24
N THR A 496 -8.63 -2.39 7.07
CA THR A 496 -9.25 -1.11 7.41
C THR A 496 -10.71 -1.21 7.84
N PRO A 497 -11.02 -1.99 8.90
CA PRO A 497 -12.40 -2.13 9.36
C PRO A 497 -13.00 -0.78 9.79
N ARG A 498 -14.28 -0.61 9.47
CA ARG A 498 -15.10 0.52 9.92
C ARG A 498 -16.33 -0.03 10.63
N LEU A 499 -16.48 0.32 11.88
CA LEU A 499 -17.53 -0.17 12.75
C LEU A 499 -18.59 0.92 12.95
N HIS A 500 -19.84 0.51 12.87
CA HIS A 500 -20.99 1.36 13.21
C HIS A 500 -22.06 0.53 13.92
N VAL A 501 -22.67 1.10 14.93
CA VAL A 501 -23.85 0.52 15.60
C VAL A 501 -25.01 1.46 15.37
N ASP A 502 -26.05 0.97 14.72
CA ASP A 502 -27.23 1.79 14.44
C ASP A 502 -28.19 1.89 15.66
N ALA A 503 -29.19 2.74 15.53
CA ALA A 503 -30.15 2.98 16.61
C ALA A 503 -30.98 1.75 17.00
N SER A 504 -31.04 0.70 16.18
CA SER A 504 -31.69 -0.57 16.50
C SER A 504 -30.77 -1.53 17.29
N GLY A 505 -29.50 -1.17 17.44
CA GLY A 505 -28.46 -2.02 18.01
C GLY A 505 -27.83 -3.00 17.01
N ARG A 506 -28.11 -2.90 15.72
CA ARG A 506 -27.45 -3.71 14.71
C ARG A 506 -26.01 -3.23 14.54
N ILE A 507 -25.06 -4.19 14.57
CA ILE A 507 -23.63 -3.91 14.32
C ILE A 507 -23.37 -4.03 12.82
N TRP A 508 -22.73 -3.01 12.26
CA TRP A 508 -22.30 -2.94 10.89
C TRP A 508 -20.78 -2.87 10.84
N LEU A 509 -20.19 -3.67 9.97
CA LEU A 509 -18.74 -3.74 9.74
C LEU A 509 -18.48 -3.59 8.26
N ALA A 510 -17.88 -2.47 7.86
CA ALA A 510 -17.38 -2.29 6.51
C ALA A 510 -15.87 -2.49 6.49
N PHE A 511 -15.33 -2.96 5.37
CA PHE A 511 -13.90 -3.24 5.21
C PHE A 511 -13.53 -3.33 3.74
N ARG A 512 -12.24 -3.14 3.44
CA ARG A 512 -11.66 -3.44 2.12
C ARG A 512 -11.21 -4.89 2.08
N SER A 513 -11.28 -5.49 0.91
CA SER A 513 -10.70 -6.82 0.67
C SER A 513 -10.16 -6.92 -0.74
N SER A 514 -8.98 -7.45 -0.89
CA SER A 514 -8.47 -7.89 -2.19
C SER A 514 -8.88 -9.32 -2.52
N PHE A 515 -9.70 -9.95 -1.67
CA PHE A 515 -10.20 -11.30 -1.85
C PHE A 515 -11.74 -11.33 -1.98
N PRO A 516 -12.31 -12.17 -2.85
CA PRO A 516 -11.66 -12.90 -3.92
C PRO A 516 -11.14 -11.92 -4.97
N THR A 517 -9.86 -11.91 -5.17
CA THR A 517 -9.30 -11.12 -6.25
C THR A 517 -9.71 -11.76 -7.56
N TRP A 518 -10.63 -11.15 -8.19
CA TRP A 518 -10.71 -11.25 -9.62
C TRP A 518 -9.41 -10.65 -10.11
N TRP A 519 -8.61 -11.51 -10.66
CA TRP A 519 -7.34 -11.08 -11.17
C TRP A 519 -7.51 -9.81 -12.05
N ASN A 520 -6.81 -8.77 -11.69
CA ASN A 520 -6.81 -7.53 -12.45
C ASN A 520 -5.45 -7.35 -13.13
N PRO A 521 -5.41 -7.37 -14.45
CA PRO A 521 -4.17 -7.16 -15.19
C PRO A 521 -3.55 -5.77 -15.00
N LEU A 522 -4.27 -4.83 -14.45
CA LEU A 522 -3.81 -3.46 -14.18
C LEU A 522 -3.26 -3.26 -12.77
N GLY A 523 -3.08 -4.35 -12.02
CA GLY A 523 -2.51 -4.30 -10.70
C GLY A 523 -3.51 -4.58 -9.59
N THR A 524 -3.23 -4.07 -8.42
CA THR A 524 -4.03 -4.27 -7.21
C THR A 524 -5.44 -3.73 -7.36
N VAL A 525 -6.40 -4.51 -6.93
CA VAL A 525 -7.81 -4.10 -6.80
C VAL A 525 -8.28 -4.44 -5.40
N TYR A 526 -8.64 -3.43 -4.64
CA TYR A 526 -9.41 -3.59 -3.43
C TYR A 526 -10.87 -3.29 -3.71
N THR A 527 -11.75 -4.03 -3.04
CA THR A 527 -13.19 -3.85 -3.13
C THR A 527 -13.75 -3.75 -1.72
N GLU A 528 -14.73 -2.90 -1.51
CA GLU A 528 -15.38 -2.78 -0.21
C GLU A 528 -16.54 -3.77 -0.06
N PHE A 529 -16.68 -4.27 1.16
CA PHE A 529 -17.74 -5.15 1.59
C PHE A 529 -18.28 -4.68 2.93
N ILE A 530 -19.50 -5.12 3.24
CA ILE A 530 -20.05 -5.03 4.58
C ILE A 530 -20.45 -6.40 5.12
N ALA A 531 -20.39 -6.53 6.44
CA ALA A 531 -21.01 -7.60 7.20
C ALA A 531 -21.85 -6.99 8.32
N THR A 532 -22.86 -7.69 8.81
CA THR A 532 -23.73 -7.18 9.86
C THR A 532 -24.13 -8.27 10.84
N TYR A 533 -24.27 -7.87 12.10
CA TYR A 533 -24.77 -8.70 13.19
C TYR A 533 -26.15 -8.19 13.64
N ASP A 534 -27.17 -9.05 13.55
CA ASP A 534 -28.56 -8.72 13.85
C ASP A 534 -28.93 -8.88 15.35
N GLY A 535 -27.92 -9.11 16.19
CA GLY A 535 -28.07 -9.46 17.59
C GLY A 535 -27.96 -10.94 17.89
N LYS A 536 -28.01 -11.84 16.88
CA LYS A 536 -27.93 -13.30 17.00
C LYS A 536 -26.91 -13.92 16.03
N THR A 537 -26.94 -13.47 14.78
CA THR A 537 -26.14 -14.07 13.69
C THR A 537 -25.47 -13.01 12.84
N TRP A 538 -24.30 -13.38 12.29
CA TRP A 538 -23.61 -12.62 11.28
C TRP A 538 -24.15 -12.92 9.88
N THR A 539 -24.28 -11.87 9.08
CA THR A 539 -24.66 -11.91 7.66
C THR A 539 -23.57 -11.23 6.84
N GLY A 540 -23.10 -11.89 5.77
CA GLY A 540 -22.08 -11.33 4.86
C GLY A 540 -21.32 -12.42 4.08
N PRO A 541 -20.32 -12.03 3.26
CA PRO A 541 -20.03 -10.64 2.92
C PRO A 541 -21.08 -10.09 1.93
N ILE A 542 -21.38 -8.82 2.04
CA ILE A 542 -22.24 -8.10 1.10
C ILE A 542 -21.34 -7.18 0.27
N TYR A 543 -21.28 -7.41 -1.02
CA TYR A 543 -20.49 -6.63 -1.96
C TYR A 543 -21.08 -5.23 -2.13
N LEU A 544 -20.22 -4.22 -2.20
CA LEU A 544 -20.62 -2.85 -2.53
C LEU A 544 -20.25 -2.55 -3.98
N GLY A 545 -21.23 -2.09 -4.74
CA GLY A 545 -21.01 -1.63 -6.12
C GLY A 545 -20.14 -0.36 -6.15
N HIS A 546 -19.37 -0.18 -7.22
CA HIS A 546 -18.50 0.99 -7.41
C HIS A 546 -17.65 1.30 -6.17
N SER A 547 -16.88 0.30 -5.74
CA SER A 547 -16.01 0.39 -4.57
C SER A 547 -14.59 -0.09 -4.83
N ASP A 548 -14.24 -0.30 -6.09
CA ASP A 548 -12.88 -0.73 -6.46
C ASP A 548 -11.94 0.48 -6.49
N ASN A 549 -10.87 0.37 -5.74
CA ASN A 549 -9.88 1.45 -5.62
C ASN A 549 -8.54 0.96 -5.06
N ILE A 550 -7.64 1.92 -4.87
CA ILE A 550 -6.39 1.82 -4.08
C ILE A 550 -6.25 3.06 -3.19
N LEU A 551 -5.05 3.34 -2.71
CA LEU A 551 -4.67 4.53 -1.93
C LEU A 551 -5.25 4.53 -0.51
N ASP A 552 -5.33 3.32 0.09
CA ASP A 552 -5.83 3.15 1.45
C ASP A 552 -7.20 3.82 1.67
N ASN A 553 -8.07 3.69 0.68
CA ASN A 553 -9.43 4.20 0.77
C ASN A 553 -10.21 3.50 1.87
N ARG A 554 -10.99 4.27 2.61
CA ARG A 554 -11.75 3.78 3.77
C ARG A 554 -13.17 4.33 3.68
N PRO A 555 -14.20 3.48 3.72
CA PRO A 555 -15.57 3.96 3.62
C PRO A 555 -16.01 4.75 4.87
N ALA A 556 -16.87 5.73 4.66
CA ALA A 556 -17.63 6.38 5.73
C ALA A 556 -18.96 5.66 5.95
N LEU A 557 -19.33 5.42 7.20
CA LEU A 557 -20.57 4.76 7.60
C LEU A 557 -21.43 5.71 8.41
N VAL A 558 -22.68 5.88 7.97
CA VAL A 558 -23.71 6.62 8.70
C VAL A 558 -25.05 5.92 8.59
N SER A 559 -25.92 6.08 9.58
CA SER A 559 -27.29 5.62 9.51
C SER A 559 -28.28 6.78 9.51
N ARG A 560 -29.35 6.64 8.73
CA ARG A 560 -30.52 7.51 8.79
C ARG A 560 -31.48 7.06 9.88
N ARG A 561 -32.33 7.99 10.35
CA ARG A 561 -33.47 7.63 11.18
C ARG A 561 -34.33 6.62 10.41
N GLY A 562 -34.65 5.50 11.04
CA GLY A 562 -35.38 4.39 10.40
C GLY A 562 -34.52 3.15 10.09
N GLY A 563 -33.22 3.17 10.41
CA GLY A 563 -32.35 1.97 10.32
C GLY A 563 -31.67 1.73 8.98
N GLN A 564 -31.74 2.70 8.05
CA GLN A 564 -31.06 2.61 6.78
C GLN A 564 -29.58 2.97 6.94
N LEU A 565 -28.68 2.03 6.63
CA LEU A 565 -27.24 2.28 6.56
C LEU A 565 -26.87 2.89 5.22
N ILE A 566 -25.98 3.86 5.24
CA ILE A 566 -25.35 4.44 4.06
C ILE A 566 -23.85 4.28 4.21
N VAL A 567 -23.26 3.60 3.23
CA VAL A 567 -21.81 3.41 3.11
C VAL A 567 -21.33 4.26 1.96
N ILE A 568 -20.42 5.18 2.24
CA ILE A 568 -19.89 6.10 1.23
C ILE A 568 -18.41 5.75 1.03
N GLY A 569 -18.05 5.35 -0.17
CA GLY A 569 -16.69 5.05 -0.58
C GLY A 569 -16.31 5.81 -1.84
N SER A 570 -15.06 5.73 -2.25
CA SER A 570 -14.59 6.19 -3.54
C SER A 570 -14.24 5.01 -4.45
N SER A 571 -14.36 5.22 -5.75
CA SER A 571 -13.96 4.25 -6.77
C SER A 571 -13.30 4.97 -7.93
N ASP A 572 -12.17 4.44 -8.38
CA ASP A 572 -11.50 4.91 -9.59
C ASP A 572 -11.91 4.09 -10.83
N GLY A 573 -12.90 3.21 -10.69
CA GLY A 573 -13.43 2.39 -11.78
C GLY A 573 -12.43 1.39 -12.36
N ARG A 574 -11.31 1.12 -11.66
CA ARG A 574 -10.19 0.31 -12.22
C ARG A 574 -10.60 -1.07 -12.69
N ARG A 575 -11.64 -1.66 -12.12
CA ARG A 575 -12.16 -2.95 -12.59
C ARG A 575 -12.78 -2.82 -13.99
N GLU A 576 -13.39 -1.68 -14.28
CA GLU A 576 -14.08 -1.43 -15.55
C GLU A 576 -13.09 -1.21 -16.69
N PHE A 577 -11.86 -0.77 -16.37
CA PHE A 577 -10.82 -0.44 -17.35
C PHE A 577 -9.76 -1.52 -17.53
N GLN A 578 -10.02 -2.76 -17.17
CA GLN A 578 -9.05 -3.86 -17.23
C GLN A 578 -8.43 -4.12 -18.59
N ARG A 579 -9.06 -3.66 -19.64
CA ARG A 579 -8.58 -3.84 -20.99
C ARG A 579 -7.64 -2.76 -21.47
N ILE A 580 -7.42 -1.72 -20.67
CA ILE A 580 -6.58 -0.64 -21.12
C ILE A 580 -5.15 -1.15 -21.22
N GLU A 581 -4.93 -1.62 -22.43
CA GLU A 581 -3.70 -1.53 -23.13
C GLU A 581 -2.51 -2.17 -22.43
N HIS A 582 -2.66 -3.47 -22.16
CA HIS A 582 -1.50 -4.33 -22.00
C HIS A 582 -0.74 -4.45 -23.31
N ASP A 583 0.29 -3.68 -23.48
CA ASP A 583 1.33 -3.99 -24.44
C ASP A 583 2.33 -4.95 -23.78
N SER A 584 2.27 -6.22 -24.19
CA SER A 584 3.20 -7.24 -23.70
C SER A 584 4.67 -6.93 -24.01
N SER A 585 4.96 -6.03 -24.95
CA SER A 585 6.31 -5.59 -25.28
C SER A 585 6.90 -4.63 -24.27
N ALA A 586 6.06 -3.99 -23.47
CA ALA A 586 6.43 -3.03 -22.43
C ALA A 586 6.21 -3.57 -21.02
N GLN A 587 6.27 -4.88 -20.84
CA GLN A 587 6.03 -5.52 -19.54
C GLN A 587 4.69 -5.17 -18.90
N GLY A 588 3.64 -5.23 -19.71
CA GLY A 588 2.27 -5.21 -19.21
C GLY A 588 1.58 -3.87 -19.20
N MET A 589 2.25 -2.74 -19.38
CA MET A 589 1.55 -1.47 -19.56
C MET A 589 1.93 -0.84 -20.86
N ASN A 590 0.93 -0.52 -21.66
CA ASN A 590 1.16 0.33 -22.80
C ASN A 590 1.17 1.79 -22.32
N PRO A 591 2.35 2.37 -22.18
CA PRO A 591 2.48 3.74 -21.81
C PRO A 591 2.16 4.71 -22.97
N SER A 592 1.74 4.21 -24.14
CA SER A 592 1.20 5.05 -25.21
C SER A 592 -0.19 5.60 -24.89
N VAL A 593 -0.80 5.17 -23.79
CA VAL A 593 -2.03 5.80 -23.28
C VAL A 593 -1.69 7.23 -22.87
N SER A 594 -2.05 8.14 -23.73
CA SER A 594 -1.92 9.56 -23.45
C SER A 594 -3.00 10.07 -22.49
N ARG A 595 -3.87 9.18 -22.01
CA ARG A 595 -4.99 9.51 -21.12
C ARG A 595 -4.99 8.57 -19.93
N ASP A 596 -5.10 9.13 -18.73
CA ASP A 596 -5.44 8.36 -17.54
C ASP A 596 -6.93 8.03 -17.58
N PRO A 597 -7.30 6.73 -17.59
CA PRO A 597 -8.70 6.33 -17.62
C PRO A 597 -9.34 6.32 -16.24
N TYR A 598 -8.52 6.34 -15.18
CA TYR A 598 -9.01 6.26 -13.82
C TYR A 598 -9.39 7.62 -13.31
N ASN A 599 -10.50 7.68 -12.59
CA ASN A 599 -11.02 8.87 -11.98
C ASN A 599 -11.81 8.49 -10.73
N ASN A 600 -11.34 8.94 -9.57
CA ASN A 600 -12.03 8.68 -8.31
C ASN A 600 -13.28 9.54 -8.21
N ASP A 601 -14.40 8.87 -8.10
CA ASP A 601 -15.68 9.46 -7.75
C ASP A 601 -16.21 8.86 -6.45
N LEU A 602 -17.04 9.60 -5.76
CA LEU A 602 -17.71 9.14 -4.56
C LEU A 602 -19.04 8.44 -4.89
N TYR A 603 -19.26 7.32 -4.22
CA TYR A 603 -20.47 6.51 -4.36
C TYR A 603 -21.08 6.21 -2.99
N ALA A 604 -22.41 6.27 -2.90
CA ALA A 604 -23.17 5.85 -1.73
C ALA A 604 -23.87 4.53 -2.03
N ASN A 605 -23.64 3.53 -1.19
CA ASN A 605 -24.36 2.26 -1.17
C ASN A 605 -25.36 2.28 -0.02
N VAL A 606 -26.63 2.05 -0.33
CA VAL A 606 -27.74 2.17 0.62
C VAL A 606 -28.29 0.79 0.97
N VAL A 607 -28.27 0.46 2.27
CA VAL A 607 -28.72 -0.83 2.78
C VAL A 607 -29.83 -0.64 3.79
N GLU A 608 -30.92 -1.36 3.58
CA GLU A 608 -32.04 -1.42 4.54
C GLU A 608 -32.24 -2.86 5.01
N MET A 609 -32.22 -3.06 6.32
CA MET A 609 -32.46 -4.36 6.93
C MET A 609 -33.40 -4.22 8.12
N GLN A 610 -34.06 -5.30 8.51
CA GLN A 610 -34.92 -5.33 9.69
C GLN A 610 -34.13 -4.91 10.94
N PRO A 611 -34.74 -4.18 11.89
CA PRO A 611 -34.12 -3.83 13.16
C PRO A 611 -33.55 -5.05 13.89
N ALA A 612 -32.46 -4.85 14.63
CA ALA A 612 -31.87 -5.92 15.46
C ALA A 612 -32.80 -6.30 16.62
N ALA A 613 -32.74 -7.57 17.02
CA ALA A 613 -33.57 -8.11 18.11
C ALA A 613 -32.89 -7.97 19.49
N GLY A 614 -31.96 -7.04 19.66
CA GLY A 614 -31.09 -6.90 20.82
C GLY A 614 -29.77 -7.67 20.65
N ILE A 615 -28.66 -7.11 21.14
CA ILE A 615 -27.32 -7.67 20.96
C ILE A 615 -27.07 -8.79 21.96
N GLN A 616 -26.96 -10.03 21.51
CA GLN A 616 -26.49 -11.15 22.33
C GLN A 616 -24.97 -11.14 22.37
N VAL A 617 -24.41 -11.32 23.56
CA VAL A 617 -22.99 -11.43 23.81
C VAL A 617 -22.67 -12.64 24.67
N VAL A 618 -21.45 -13.14 24.54
CA VAL A 618 -20.87 -14.18 25.40
C VAL A 618 -19.58 -13.64 26.02
N GLN A 619 -19.16 -14.21 27.12
CA GLN A 619 -17.88 -13.85 27.77
C GLN A 619 -16.72 -14.04 26.79
N ALA A 620 -15.81 -13.08 26.75
CA ALA A 620 -14.52 -13.17 26.07
C ALA A 620 -13.40 -13.24 27.13
N ALA A 621 -12.27 -13.83 26.74
CA ALA A 621 -11.08 -13.72 27.58
C ALA A 621 -10.63 -12.26 27.68
N ALA A 622 -10.24 -11.84 28.85
CA ALA A 622 -9.64 -10.51 29.02
C ALA A 622 -8.36 -10.40 28.16
N PRO A 623 -8.15 -9.28 27.46
CA PRO A 623 -6.94 -9.08 26.69
C PRO A 623 -5.68 -9.24 27.55
N GLN A 624 -4.71 -9.99 27.07
CA GLN A 624 -3.44 -10.21 27.72
C GLN A 624 -2.31 -9.57 26.92
N VAL A 625 -1.37 -8.96 27.61
CA VAL A 625 -0.18 -8.35 26.97
C VAL A 625 0.91 -9.40 26.89
N ALA A 626 1.32 -9.79 25.68
CA ALA A 626 2.37 -10.78 25.47
C ALA A 626 3.77 -10.23 25.79
N GLY A 627 4.00 -8.93 25.60
CA GLY A 627 5.27 -8.27 25.89
C GLY A 627 6.37 -8.52 24.84
N VAL A 628 7.58 -8.05 25.13
CA VAL A 628 8.73 -8.10 24.21
C VAL A 628 9.40 -9.46 24.24
N THR A 629 9.52 -10.11 23.09
CA THR A 629 10.20 -11.42 22.96
C THR A 629 11.73 -11.28 23.03
N PRO A 630 12.48 -12.39 23.29
CA PRO A 630 13.94 -12.38 23.22
C PRO A 630 14.49 -11.96 21.85
N GLU A 631 13.86 -12.40 20.77
CA GLU A 631 14.25 -12.08 19.38
C GLU A 631 14.16 -10.58 19.12
N VAL A 632 13.04 -9.94 19.49
CA VAL A 632 12.85 -8.49 19.37
C VAL A 632 13.87 -7.71 20.20
N LYS A 633 14.26 -8.23 21.38
CA LYS A 633 15.31 -7.61 22.21
C LYS A 633 16.68 -7.69 21.52
N ALA A 634 17.01 -8.85 20.94
CA ALA A 634 18.27 -9.06 20.23
C ALA A 634 18.37 -8.14 19.01
N GLU A 635 17.30 -8.09 18.22
CA GLU A 635 17.21 -7.21 17.06
C GLU A 635 17.36 -5.73 17.42
N ARG A 636 16.65 -5.25 18.45
CA ARG A 636 16.79 -3.87 18.93
C ARG A 636 18.21 -3.56 19.39
N ALA A 637 18.89 -4.52 19.98
CA ALA A 637 20.29 -4.36 20.38
C ALA A 637 21.24 -4.28 19.17
N ALA A 638 21.01 -5.09 18.12
CA ALA A 638 21.77 -5.04 16.88
C ALA A 638 21.57 -3.69 16.17
N VAL A 639 20.31 -3.23 16.02
CA VAL A 639 19.99 -1.91 15.46
C VAL A 639 20.64 -0.78 16.27
N ALA A 640 20.60 -0.85 17.59
CA ALA A 640 21.24 0.15 18.46
C ALA A 640 22.76 0.18 18.25
N THR A 641 23.39 -0.97 18.03
CA THR A 641 24.83 -1.07 17.71
C THR A 641 25.15 -0.38 16.39
N MET A 642 24.35 -0.62 15.33
CA MET A 642 24.48 0.06 14.04
C MET A 642 24.34 1.58 14.20
N ARG A 643 23.30 2.03 14.88
CA ARG A 643 23.00 3.45 15.11
C ARG A 643 24.02 4.16 16.00
N ALA A 644 24.73 3.44 16.84
CA ALA A 644 25.79 4.00 17.69
C ALA A 644 27.09 4.30 16.95
N TYR A 645 27.31 3.73 15.77
CA TYR A 645 28.53 3.93 15.00
C TYR A 645 28.76 5.43 14.67
N ARG A 646 29.97 5.92 14.99
CA ARG A 646 30.44 7.26 14.63
C ARG A 646 31.94 7.19 14.31
N LYS A 647 32.29 7.68 13.11
CA LYS A 647 33.70 7.76 12.71
C LYS A 647 33.86 8.80 11.59
N ASP A 648 34.87 9.63 11.67
CA ASP A 648 35.21 10.65 10.68
C ASP A 648 34.03 11.59 10.35
N GLY A 649 33.18 11.92 11.34
CA GLY A 649 31.96 12.74 11.17
C GLY A 649 30.80 11.99 10.52
N LEU A 650 30.95 10.70 10.26
CA LEU A 650 29.90 9.86 9.63
C LEU A 650 29.21 8.97 10.66
N ARG A 651 27.98 8.65 10.37
CA ARG A 651 27.10 7.68 11.05
C ARG A 651 26.60 6.65 10.05
N LEU A 652 26.18 5.50 10.53
CA LEU A 652 25.48 4.53 9.68
C LEU A 652 23.98 4.82 9.66
N LEU A 653 23.39 4.75 8.47
CA LEU A 653 21.96 4.76 8.24
C LEU A 653 21.56 3.47 7.53
N ARG A 654 20.65 2.72 8.14
CA ARG A 654 20.08 1.52 7.55
C ARG A 654 18.88 1.91 6.69
N GLY A 655 18.73 1.31 5.53
CA GLY A 655 17.61 1.60 4.66
C GLY A 655 17.50 0.61 3.51
N GLU A 656 16.60 0.89 2.62
CA GLU A 656 16.46 0.17 1.36
C GLU A 656 16.03 1.14 0.24
N PHE A 657 16.42 0.82 -0.99
CA PHE A 657 16.23 1.67 -2.15
C PHE A 657 15.02 1.25 -3.01
N HIS A 658 14.47 0.06 -2.78
CA HIS A 658 13.51 -0.60 -3.64
C HIS A 658 12.44 -1.33 -2.83
N ARG A 659 11.22 -0.83 -2.90
CA ARG A 659 10.04 -1.43 -2.27
C ARG A 659 8.76 -0.92 -2.94
N HIS A 660 7.81 -1.82 -3.14
CA HIS A 660 6.53 -1.54 -3.77
C HIS A 660 5.37 -1.42 -2.77
N SER A 661 4.29 -0.83 -3.25
CA SER A 661 3.00 -0.75 -2.57
C SER A 661 1.85 -1.16 -3.51
N GLU A 662 0.61 -1.01 -3.05
CA GLU A 662 -0.59 -1.23 -3.87
C GLU A 662 -0.67 -0.34 -5.13
N ILE A 663 0.14 0.72 -5.20
CA ILE A 663 0.19 1.65 -6.33
C ILE A 663 0.84 0.99 -7.56
N SER A 664 1.83 0.15 -7.34
CA SER A 664 2.40 -0.68 -8.39
C SER A 664 1.34 -1.59 -8.99
N MET A 665 1.38 -1.75 -10.29
CA MET A 665 0.42 -2.59 -11.01
C MET A 665 0.50 -4.07 -10.63
N ASP A 666 1.61 -4.51 -10.08
CA ASP A 666 1.88 -5.86 -9.57
C ASP A 666 1.99 -5.92 -8.04
N GLY A 667 1.64 -4.81 -7.37
CA GLY A 667 1.69 -4.66 -5.92
C GLY A 667 0.55 -5.31 -5.13
N GLY A 668 -0.12 -6.34 -5.69
CA GLY A 668 -1.31 -6.97 -5.09
C GLY A 668 -1.12 -7.58 -3.71
N ASN A 669 0.13 -7.81 -3.29
CA ASN A 669 0.48 -8.37 -1.99
C ASN A 669 1.38 -7.46 -1.16
N ASP A 670 1.69 -6.29 -1.67
CA ASP A 670 2.55 -5.33 -0.98
C ASP A 670 1.76 -4.48 0.03
N GLY A 671 0.47 -4.31 -0.22
CA GLY A 671 -0.42 -3.54 0.66
C GLY A 671 -0.31 -2.04 0.50
N ALA A 672 -1.02 -1.31 1.35
CA ALA A 672 -1.05 0.14 1.30
C ALA A 672 0.32 0.77 1.57
N LEU A 673 0.62 1.89 0.91
CA LEU A 673 1.85 2.64 1.13
C LEU A 673 2.04 3.06 2.60
N LEU A 674 0.94 3.31 3.32
CA LEU A 674 0.97 3.55 4.77
C LEU A 674 1.53 2.35 5.55
N ASP A 675 1.13 1.13 5.21
CA ASP A 675 1.65 -0.10 5.83
C ASP A 675 3.14 -0.29 5.52
N GLN A 676 3.59 0.10 4.32
CA GLN A 676 5.01 0.08 3.97
C GLN A 676 5.80 1.02 4.87
N TYR A 677 5.38 2.28 5.05
CA TYR A 677 6.06 3.22 5.95
C TYR A 677 6.07 2.75 7.41
N ARG A 678 4.96 2.20 7.90
CA ARG A 678 4.89 1.63 9.25
C ARG A 678 5.86 0.46 9.42
N TYR A 679 5.88 -0.47 8.48
CA TYR A 679 6.84 -1.56 8.45
C TYR A 679 8.29 -1.03 8.51
N ILE A 680 8.63 -0.09 7.64
CA ILE A 680 9.97 0.48 7.51
C ILE A 680 10.43 1.12 8.82
N ILE A 681 9.59 1.93 9.43
CA ILE A 681 9.91 2.67 10.65
C ILE A 681 9.95 1.75 11.87
N ASP A 682 9.00 0.88 12.01
CA ASP A 682 8.77 0.07 13.20
C ASP A 682 9.42 -1.32 13.12
N ALA A 683 8.99 -2.16 12.18
CA ALA A 683 9.42 -3.55 12.10
C ALA A 683 10.85 -3.69 11.58
N ALA A 684 11.20 -3.04 10.48
CA ALA A 684 12.56 -3.03 9.93
C ALA A 684 13.47 -2.00 10.64
N SER A 685 12.87 -1.01 11.30
CA SER A 685 13.58 0.03 12.05
C SER A 685 14.65 0.75 11.21
N LEU A 686 14.29 1.12 9.97
CA LEU A 686 15.18 1.79 9.02
C LEU A 686 15.29 3.29 9.32
N ASP A 687 16.35 3.92 8.82
CA ASP A 687 16.64 5.35 8.98
C ASP A 687 16.33 6.13 7.69
N TRP A 688 16.27 5.44 6.56
CA TRP A 688 15.91 6.01 5.26
C TRP A 688 15.23 4.95 4.38
N VAL A 689 14.49 5.39 3.36
CA VAL A 689 13.87 4.49 2.37
C VAL A 689 13.64 5.20 1.04
N GLY A 690 13.74 4.42 -0.06
CA GLY A 690 13.08 4.70 -1.31
C GLY A 690 11.94 3.69 -1.49
N CYS A 691 10.69 4.11 -1.37
CA CYS A 691 9.54 3.27 -1.68
C CYS A 691 9.15 3.53 -3.12
N CYS A 692 9.58 2.66 -4.05
CA CYS A 692 9.55 2.93 -5.48
C CYS A 692 8.53 2.10 -6.23
N ASP A 693 7.30 2.60 -6.30
CA ASP A 693 6.30 2.03 -7.19
C ASP A 693 6.69 2.23 -8.67
N HIS A 694 6.24 1.33 -9.52
CA HIS A 694 6.53 1.38 -10.96
C HIS A 694 6.08 2.70 -11.59
N ASP A 695 6.89 3.24 -12.49
CA ASP A 695 6.62 4.50 -13.20
C ASP A 695 5.30 4.51 -13.98
N ASN A 696 4.76 3.36 -14.34
CA ASN A 696 3.46 3.22 -14.98
C ASN A 696 2.27 3.24 -13.99
N GLY A 697 2.44 2.80 -12.77
CA GLY A 697 1.46 2.94 -11.67
C GLY A 697 1.60 4.29 -10.98
N GLY A 698 2.74 4.55 -10.38
CA GLY A 698 3.07 5.81 -9.73
C GLY A 698 3.24 7.00 -10.70
N GLY A 699 3.32 6.76 -12.02
CA GLY A 699 3.36 7.81 -13.02
C GLY A 699 2.02 8.50 -13.29
N ARG A 700 0.89 7.98 -12.78
CA ARG A 700 -0.37 8.71 -12.80
C ARG A 700 -0.29 9.89 -11.85
N GLU A 701 -0.84 11.03 -12.25
CA GLU A 701 -0.65 12.24 -11.48
C GLU A 701 -1.22 12.16 -10.07
N TYR A 702 -2.39 11.54 -9.88
CA TYR A 702 -3.00 11.41 -8.57
C TYR A 702 -2.22 10.45 -7.65
N SER A 703 -1.84 9.26 -8.12
CA SER A 703 -1.01 8.31 -7.37
C SER A 703 0.35 8.93 -7.04
N TRP A 704 1.00 9.57 -8.02
CA TRP A 704 2.26 10.28 -7.80
C TRP A 704 2.11 11.41 -6.76
N TRP A 705 1.02 12.20 -6.80
CA TRP A 705 0.75 13.23 -5.80
C TRP A 705 0.59 12.63 -4.39
N TYR A 706 -0.10 11.50 -4.28
CA TYR A 706 -0.25 10.76 -3.03
C TYR A 706 1.10 10.26 -2.48
N GLU A 707 1.96 9.68 -3.32
CA GLU A 707 3.31 9.26 -2.94
C GLU A 707 4.15 10.43 -2.44
N GLN A 708 4.14 11.56 -3.17
CA GLN A 708 4.83 12.79 -2.78
C GLN A 708 4.34 13.32 -1.43
N LYS A 709 3.05 13.23 -1.20
CA LYS A 709 2.39 13.65 0.04
C LYS A 709 2.80 12.76 1.20
N LEU A 710 2.67 11.44 1.09
CA LEU A 710 3.05 10.50 2.14
C LEU A 710 4.55 10.55 2.44
N THR A 711 5.40 10.67 1.43
CA THR A 711 6.83 10.88 1.62
C THR A 711 7.12 12.15 2.45
N THR A 712 6.30 13.19 2.34
CA THR A 712 6.41 14.38 3.18
C THR A 712 5.87 14.13 4.58
N LEU A 713 4.69 13.50 4.71
CA LEU A 713 4.02 13.20 5.98
C LEU A 713 4.89 12.37 6.93
N PHE A 714 5.64 11.40 6.39
CA PHE A 714 6.51 10.53 7.18
C PHE A 714 7.94 11.07 7.37
N TYR A 715 8.29 12.22 6.80
CA TYR A 715 9.62 12.78 6.97
C TYR A 715 9.81 13.34 8.39
N SER A 716 10.82 12.83 9.09
CA SER A 716 11.23 13.29 10.41
C SER A 716 12.72 13.60 10.40
N PRO A 717 13.11 14.89 10.18
CA PRO A 717 14.51 15.30 10.07
C PRO A 717 15.35 14.82 11.26
N GLY A 718 16.53 14.27 10.98
CA GLY A 718 17.42 13.72 11.99
C GLY A 718 17.03 12.35 12.54
N LYS A 719 15.88 11.78 12.13
CA LYS A 719 15.36 10.48 12.56
C LYS A 719 15.03 9.52 11.43
N PHE A 720 14.25 9.96 10.44
CA PHE A 720 13.82 9.15 9.32
C PHE A 720 13.70 9.99 8.05
N SER A 721 14.32 9.52 6.97
CA SER A 721 14.36 10.21 5.67
C SER A 721 13.79 9.35 4.54
N PRO A 722 12.47 9.39 4.30
CA PRO A 722 11.90 8.83 3.08
C PRO A 722 12.27 9.72 1.89
N MET A 723 12.71 9.09 0.80
CA MET A 723 13.14 9.76 -0.42
C MET A 723 11.97 9.87 -1.40
N TYR A 724 11.95 10.91 -2.23
CA TYR A 724 11.05 10.98 -3.39
C TYR A 724 11.61 10.07 -4.49
N ASN A 725 10.83 9.13 -4.94
CA ASN A 725 11.36 8.04 -5.77
C ASN A 725 10.29 7.39 -6.65
N TYR A 726 10.75 6.57 -7.57
CA TYR A 726 9.95 5.64 -8.36
C TYR A 726 10.86 4.60 -9.01
N GLU A 727 10.31 3.47 -9.43
CA GLU A 727 11.01 2.50 -10.25
C GLU A 727 10.76 2.77 -11.73
N ARG A 728 11.83 3.00 -12.49
CA ARG A 728 11.78 3.05 -13.94
C ARG A 728 11.86 1.64 -14.52
N SER A 729 10.73 1.13 -14.94
CA SER A 729 10.56 -0.28 -15.29
C SER A 729 10.67 -0.49 -16.80
N VAL A 730 11.87 -0.41 -17.33
CA VAL A 730 12.16 -0.60 -18.75
C VAL A 730 12.84 -1.96 -18.96
N ALA A 731 12.34 -2.74 -19.92
CA ALA A 731 12.82 -4.09 -20.17
C ALA A 731 14.31 -4.14 -20.61
N TYR A 732 14.94 -5.33 -20.42
CA TYR A 732 16.27 -5.62 -20.95
C TYR A 732 16.38 -5.29 -22.45
N PRO A 733 17.45 -4.66 -22.93
CA PRO A 733 18.73 -4.41 -22.26
C PRO A 733 18.86 -3.05 -21.57
N GLU A 734 17.84 -2.21 -21.65
CA GLU A 734 17.82 -0.90 -20.95
C GLU A 734 17.85 -1.14 -19.43
N GLY A 735 16.93 -1.94 -18.92
CA GLY A 735 16.87 -2.43 -17.56
C GLY A 735 16.11 -1.53 -16.61
N HIS A 736 15.53 -2.16 -15.58
CA HIS A 736 14.88 -1.48 -14.49
C HIS A 736 15.89 -0.70 -13.64
N ARG A 737 15.48 0.47 -13.16
CA ARG A 737 16.28 1.31 -12.27
C ARG A 737 15.42 1.97 -11.21
N ASN A 738 15.82 1.84 -9.97
CA ASN A 738 15.28 2.65 -8.89
C ASN A 738 15.82 4.07 -9.01
N VAL A 739 14.96 5.06 -8.89
CA VAL A 739 15.28 6.49 -9.03
C VAL A 739 14.95 7.21 -7.75
N ILE A 740 15.85 8.02 -7.20
CA ILE A 740 15.57 8.87 -6.03
C ILE A 740 15.99 10.32 -6.22
N PHE A 741 15.23 11.20 -5.53
CA PHE A 741 15.48 12.63 -5.41
C PHE A 741 15.36 13.07 -3.94
N ALA A 742 16.10 14.10 -3.57
CA ALA A 742 15.88 14.79 -2.30
C ALA A 742 14.73 15.79 -2.38
N GLN A 743 14.39 16.27 -3.58
CA GLN A 743 13.41 17.33 -3.82
C GLN A 743 12.05 16.75 -4.20
N ARG A 744 10.98 17.30 -3.60
CA ARG A 744 9.60 17.03 -3.95
C ARG A 744 9.20 17.61 -5.31
N GLY A 745 8.23 16.97 -5.96
CA GLY A 745 7.51 17.51 -7.11
C GLY A 745 8.15 17.21 -8.46
N ILE A 746 9.15 16.32 -8.52
CA ILE A 746 9.72 15.84 -9.78
C ILE A 746 8.88 14.66 -10.26
N ARG A 747 8.31 14.78 -11.46
CA ARG A 747 7.45 13.75 -12.06
C ARG A 747 8.28 12.62 -12.65
N THR A 748 7.68 11.44 -12.76
CA THR A 748 8.28 10.30 -13.45
C THR A 748 8.63 10.66 -14.90
N LEU A 749 9.78 10.18 -15.36
CA LEU A 749 10.23 10.43 -16.73
C LEU A 749 9.41 9.56 -17.72
N PRO A 750 8.75 10.14 -18.74
CA PRO A 750 8.10 9.37 -19.79
C PRO A 750 9.09 8.44 -20.49
N ARG A 751 8.60 7.31 -21.02
CA ARG A 751 9.42 6.32 -21.70
C ARG A 751 9.65 6.69 -23.16
N LEU A 752 10.85 6.44 -23.64
CA LEU A 752 11.17 6.55 -25.05
C LEU A 752 10.86 5.23 -25.75
N VAL A 753 10.11 5.27 -26.84
CA VAL A 753 9.72 4.10 -27.62
C VAL A 753 10.00 4.30 -29.11
N PRO A 754 10.43 3.29 -29.86
CA PRO A 754 10.69 1.92 -29.40
C PRO A 754 11.96 1.82 -28.55
N LEU A 755 11.96 0.83 -27.64
CA LEU A 755 13.14 0.50 -26.84
C LEU A 755 14.24 -0.12 -27.68
N THR A 756 15.47 -0.08 -27.17
CA THR A 756 16.63 -0.69 -27.82
C THR A 756 16.52 -2.21 -27.88
N SER A 757 16.93 -2.79 -29.01
CA SER A 757 17.03 -4.24 -29.16
C SER A 757 18.30 -4.79 -28.49
N PRO A 758 18.26 -5.96 -27.83
CA PRO A 758 19.45 -6.65 -27.32
C PRO A 758 20.54 -6.89 -28.35
N ASP A 759 20.14 -7.10 -29.62
CA ASP A 759 21.07 -7.44 -30.73
C ASP A 759 21.79 -6.22 -31.32
N LYS A 760 21.45 -5.00 -30.91
CA LYS A 760 22.07 -3.77 -31.36
C LYS A 760 23.16 -3.33 -30.39
N PRO A 761 24.39 -3.10 -30.82
CA PRO A 761 25.49 -2.66 -29.95
C PRO A 761 25.45 -1.16 -29.62
N GLN A 762 24.38 -0.46 -29.93
CA GLN A 762 24.24 0.97 -29.73
C GLN A 762 23.90 1.29 -28.28
N HIS A 763 24.17 2.51 -27.86
CA HIS A 763 23.67 3.05 -26.58
C HIS A 763 22.15 2.93 -26.46
N ALA A 764 21.67 2.75 -25.27
CA ALA A 764 20.25 2.67 -24.94
C ALA A 764 19.65 4.07 -24.81
N PRO A 765 18.84 4.56 -25.77
CA PRO A 765 18.40 5.95 -25.77
C PRO A 765 17.55 6.34 -24.58
N ASP A 766 16.72 5.42 -24.06
CA ASP A 766 15.91 5.66 -22.85
C ASP A 766 16.80 5.81 -21.64
N THR A 767 17.79 4.96 -21.47
CA THR A 767 18.79 5.04 -20.39
C THR A 767 19.60 6.34 -20.46
N GLN A 768 20.03 6.76 -21.65
CA GLN A 768 20.76 8.03 -21.84
C GLN A 768 19.89 9.23 -21.48
N MET A 769 18.61 9.20 -21.85
CA MET A 769 17.64 10.22 -21.47
C MET A 769 17.43 10.26 -19.95
N LEU A 770 17.35 9.10 -19.30
CA LEU A 770 17.26 9.01 -17.83
C LEU A 770 18.47 9.68 -17.16
N TYR A 771 19.69 9.42 -17.63
CA TYR A 771 20.88 10.06 -17.04
C TYR A 771 20.86 11.60 -17.20
N ALA A 772 20.41 12.10 -18.37
CA ALA A 772 20.25 13.52 -18.59
C ALA A 772 19.21 14.15 -17.64
N TYR A 773 18.08 13.49 -17.45
CA TYR A 773 17.02 13.87 -16.51
C TYR A 773 17.52 13.89 -15.05
N LEU A 774 18.27 12.87 -14.64
CA LEU A 774 18.82 12.79 -13.29
C LEU A 774 19.85 13.89 -13.02
N LYS A 775 20.69 14.22 -14.02
CA LYS A 775 21.62 15.37 -13.93
C LYS A 775 20.87 16.69 -13.78
N PHE A 776 19.78 16.86 -14.53
CA PHE A 776 18.98 18.08 -14.49
C PHE A 776 18.35 18.32 -13.11
N PHE A 777 17.87 17.28 -12.47
CA PHE A 777 17.18 17.37 -11.17
C PHE A 777 18.03 16.97 -9.96
N ASN A 778 19.32 16.70 -10.15
CA ASN A 778 20.23 16.22 -9.09
C ASN A 778 19.72 14.94 -8.41
N GLY A 779 19.31 13.96 -9.21
CA GLY A 779 18.89 12.63 -8.75
C GLY A 779 19.96 11.58 -8.99
N VAL A 780 19.74 10.38 -8.44
CA VAL A 780 20.52 9.17 -8.73
C VAL A 780 19.60 8.00 -9.02
N CYS A 781 20.16 6.99 -9.69
CA CYS A 781 19.49 5.69 -9.86
C CYS A 781 20.43 4.53 -9.53
N ALA A 782 19.83 3.34 -9.40
CA ALA A 782 20.53 2.07 -9.26
C ALA A 782 19.83 1.04 -10.14
N SER A 783 20.57 0.33 -10.99
CA SER A 783 20.08 -0.86 -11.68
C SER A 783 19.84 -1.98 -10.68
N HIS A 784 18.77 -2.74 -10.87
CA HIS A 784 18.47 -3.92 -10.07
C HIS A 784 18.13 -5.14 -10.91
N THR A 785 18.03 -6.32 -10.28
CA THR A 785 17.76 -7.61 -10.95
C THR A 785 18.56 -7.78 -12.25
N SER A 786 19.80 -7.34 -12.21
CA SER A 786 20.59 -7.05 -13.42
C SER A 786 20.77 -8.26 -14.34
N GLY A 787 20.76 -9.48 -13.81
CA GLY A 787 20.89 -10.74 -14.56
C GLY A 787 19.58 -11.33 -15.09
N THR A 788 18.49 -10.58 -15.16
CA THR A 788 17.14 -11.01 -15.59
C THR A 788 16.64 -10.29 -16.83
N ASN A 789 15.42 -10.60 -17.28
CA ASN A 789 14.74 -9.86 -18.35
C ASN A 789 14.40 -8.41 -17.97
N MET A 790 14.51 -8.06 -16.69
CA MET A 790 14.36 -6.70 -16.15
C MET A 790 15.72 -6.00 -15.98
N GLY A 791 16.81 -6.70 -16.20
CA GLY A 791 18.17 -6.22 -16.02
C GLY A 791 18.72 -5.44 -17.19
N THR A 792 20.04 -5.20 -17.14
CA THR A 792 20.82 -4.48 -18.17
C THR A 792 21.98 -5.33 -18.65
N ASP A 793 22.57 -4.99 -19.80
CA ASP A 793 23.80 -5.63 -20.29
C ASP A 793 25.05 -4.73 -20.16
N TRP A 794 24.92 -3.71 -19.32
CA TRP A 794 25.98 -2.75 -18.98
C TRP A 794 26.53 -1.95 -20.18
N ARG A 795 25.75 -1.82 -21.26
CA ARG A 795 26.16 -1.01 -22.43
C ARG A 795 26.27 0.48 -22.11
N ASP A 796 25.61 0.94 -21.06
CA ASP A 796 25.61 2.32 -20.58
C ASP A 796 25.80 2.38 -19.06
N ASN A 797 26.54 3.38 -18.61
CA ASN A 797 26.63 3.80 -17.20
C ASN A 797 27.06 5.26 -17.14
N ASP A 798 26.45 6.00 -16.23
CA ASP A 798 26.90 7.35 -15.88
C ASP A 798 27.30 7.37 -14.40
N PRO A 799 28.59 7.58 -14.09
CA PRO A 799 29.11 7.42 -12.73
C PRO A 799 28.60 8.50 -11.75
N LEU A 800 27.94 9.56 -12.24
CA LEU A 800 27.37 10.61 -11.39
C LEU A 800 25.92 10.28 -11.01
N THR A 801 25.15 9.73 -11.95
CA THR A 801 23.73 9.49 -11.79
C THR A 801 23.39 8.01 -11.51
N GLU A 802 24.28 7.08 -11.87
CA GLU A 802 24.17 5.65 -11.51
C GLU A 802 25.42 5.21 -10.71
N PRO A 803 25.57 5.69 -9.48
CA PRO A 803 26.74 5.43 -8.63
C PRO A 803 26.71 4.07 -7.93
N SER A 804 25.59 3.34 -7.98
CA SER A 804 25.36 2.09 -7.28
C SER A 804 24.58 1.08 -8.10
N VAL A 805 24.60 -0.16 -7.63
CA VAL A 805 23.82 -1.29 -8.14
C VAL A 805 23.21 -2.05 -6.97
N GLU A 806 21.99 -2.49 -7.12
CA GLU A 806 21.36 -3.44 -6.21
C GLU A 806 21.98 -4.82 -6.43
N ILE A 807 22.98 -5.16 -5.61
CA ILE A 807 23.70 -6.44 -5.74
C ILE A 807 22.87 -7.61 -5.20
N TYR A 808 22.01 -7.34 -4.23
CA TYR A 808 21.13 -8.31 -3.60
C TYR A 808 19.70 -7.78 -3.49
N GLN A 809 18.75 -8.66 -3.75
CA GLN A 809 17.33 -8.38 -3.62
C GLN A 809 16.63 -9.49 -2.84
N GLY A 810 15.83 -9.13 -1.85
CA GLY A 810 15.10 -10.08 -1.02
C GLY A 810 14.14 -10.98 -1.80
N ASP A 811 13.57 -10.49 -2.88
CA ASP A 811 12.68 -11.24 -3.76
C ASP A 811 13.44 -12.19 -4.72
N ARG A 812 14.70 -11.88 -5.12
CA ARG A 812 15.41 -12.60 -6.19
C ARG A 812 16.86 -13.01 -5.91
N GLN A 813 17.41 -12.73 -4.71
CA GLN A 813 18.81 -12.98 -4.35
C GLN A 813 19.82 -12.05 -5.10
N ASN A 814 20.98 -12.56 -5.57
CA ASN A 814 22.02 -11.72 -6.11
C ASN A 814 22.56 -12.17 -7.47
N TYR A 815 23.16 -11.20 -8.16
CA TYR A 815 23.86 -11.37 -9.44
C TYR A 815 25.30 -10.84 -9.34
N GLU A 816 26.00 -11.09 -8.21
CA GLU A 816 27.35 -10.62 -7.98
C GLU A 816 28.32 -11.13 -9.06
N MET A 817 28.56 -12.43 -9.08
CA MET A 817 29.33 -13.15 -10.09
C MET A 817 28.93 -14.63 -10.06
N PRO A 818 29.08 -15.37 -11.17
CA PRO A 818 28.77 -16.80 -11.19
C PRO A 818 29.51 -17.58 -10.12
N GLY A 819 28.81 -18.40 -9.34
CA GLY A 819 29.35 -19.23 -8.27
C GLY A 819 29.66 -18.51 -6.95
N ALA A 820 29.38 -17.23 -6.82
CA ALA A 820 29.42 -16.53 -5.54
C ALA A 820 28.32 -17.04 -4.58
N PRO A 821 28.49 -16.91 -3.25
CA PRO A 821 27.46 -17.32 -2.29
C PRO A 821 26.10 -16.67 -2.57
N ARG A 822 25.04 -17.49 -2.55
CA ARG A 822 23.65 -17.11 -2.85
C ARG A 822 23.44 -16.44 -4.22
N THR A 823 24.40 -16.57 -5.15
CA THR A 823 24.23 -16.07 -6.52
C THR A 823 23.31 -16.99 -7.31
N ASN A 824 22.35 -16.38 -8.01
CA ASN A 824 21.43 -17.11 -8.88
C ASN A 824 22.15 -17.81 -10.04
N SER A 825 21.56 -18.91 -10.44
CA SER A 825 21.89 -19.65 -11.67
C SER A 825 20.70 -19.61 -12.63
N GLU A 826 20.90 -20.10 -13.85
CA GLU A 826 19.81 -20.19 -14.83
C GLU A 826 18.59 -20.99 -14.31
N LYS A 827 18.84 -21.96 -13.42
CA LYS A 827 17.79 -22.86 -12.90
C LYS A 827 16.90 -22.23 -11.84
N ASP A 828 17.41 -21.23 -11.12
CA ASP A 828 16.75 -20.64 -9.97
C ASP A 828 16.56 -19.11 -10.06
N SER A 829 16.86 -18.53 -11.22
CA SER A 829 16.65 -17.11 -11.47
C SER A 829 15.16 -16.79 -11.68
N ILE A 830 14.63 -15.92 -10.84
CA ILE A 830 13.24 -15.42 -10.94
C ILE A 830 13.24 -14.20 -11.88
N GLY A 831 12.39 -14.24 -12.93
CA GLY A 831 12.30 -13.15 -13.91
C GLY A 831 13.17 -13.34 -15.14
N GLY A 832 13.69 -14.56 -15.39
CA GLY A 832 14.49 -14.91 -16.55
C GLY A 832 16.00 -14.93 -16.28
N TRP A 833 16.80 -15.24 -17.30
CA TRP A 833 18.25 -15.38 -17.18
C TRP A 833 18.98 -14.59 -18.26
N ARG A 834 19.78 -13.61 -17.84
CA ARG A 834 20.59 -12.72 -18.66
C ARG A 834 22.00 -12.58 -18.07
N PRO A 835 22.90 -13.55 -18.30
CA PRO A 835 24.22 -13.57 -17.65
C PRO A 835 25.10 -12.36 -17.97
N LYS A 836 24.83 -11.62 -19.04
CA LYS A 836 25.51 -10.35 -19.35
C LYS A 836 25.24 -9.25 -18.33
N GLY A 837 24.21 -9.38 -17.51
CA GLY A 837 23.88 -8.42 -16.48
C GLY A 837 24.57 -8.64 -15.14
N PHE A 838 25.43 -9.65 -14.98
CA PHE A 838 26.17 -9.84 -13.73
C PHE A 838 27.04 -8.64 -13.37
N VAL A 839 27.06 -8.29 -12.08
CA VAL A 839 27.74 -7.07 -11.56
C VAL A 839 29.25 -7.11 -11.78
N ASN A 840 29.87 -8.28 -11.69
CA ASN A 840 31.29 -8.44 -11.96
C ASN A 840 31.69 -7.95 -13.37
N LEU A 841 30.81 -8.08 -14.36
CA LEU A 841 31.09 -7.62 -15.74
C LEU A 841 31.10 -6.09 -15.82
N ALA A 842 30.21 -5.40 -15.10
CA ALA A 842 30.23 -3.95 -15.01
C ALA A 842 31.53 -3.44 -14.37
N LEU A 843 31.99 -4.11 -13.30
CA LEU A 843 33.26 -3.76 -12.64
C LEU A 843 34.48 -4.01 -13.56
N GLU A 844 34.48 -5.07 -14.39
CA GLU A 844 35.50 -5.34 -15.40
C GLU A 844 35.54 -4.28 -16.50
N MET A 845 34.37 -3.72 -16.87
CA MET A 845 34.28 -2.59 -17.80
C MET A 845 34.81 -1.28 -17.18
N GLY A 846 35.17 -1.27 -15.90
CA GLY A 846 35.68 -0.11 -15.20
C GLY A 846 34.60 0.78 -14.57
N TYR A 847 33.35 0.33 -14.52
CA TYR A 847 32.27 1.05 -13.86
C TYR A 847 32.51 1.11 -12.36
N LYS A 848 32.24 2.27 -11.76
CA LYS A 848 32.46 2.50 -10.34
C LYS A 848 31.11 2.46 -9.62
N LEU A 849 30.67 1.25 -9.26
CA LEU A 849 29.40 0.98 -8.63
C LEU A 849 29.60 0.58 -7.17
N ALA A 850 28.90 1.27 -6.28
CA ALA A 850 28.71 0.83 -4.91
C ALA A 850 27.61 -0.26 -4.85
N PHE A 851 27.60 -1.03 -3.78
CA PHE A 851 26.65 -2.11 -3.59
C PHE A 851 25.54 -1.69 -2.63
N GLU A 852 24.32 -1.88 -3.01
CA GLU A 852 23.14 -1.74 -2.16
C GLU A 852 22.29 -3.03 -2.18
N ALA A 853 21.40 -3.17 -1.22
CA ALA A 853 20.46 -4.28 -1.13
C ALA A 853 19.09 -3.78 -0.72
N SER A 854 18.06 -4.34 -1.34
CA SER A 854 16.68 -3.93 -1.15
C SER A 854 15.71 -5.11 -1.22
N SER A 855 14.45 -4.86 -0.91
CA SER A 855 13.43 -5.90 -0.78
C SER A 855 12.72 -6.23 -2.07
N ASP A 856 12.38 -5.23 -2.90
CA ASP A 856 11.43 -5.31 -4.00
C ASP A 856 10.01 -5.61 -3.46
N HIS A 857 9.26 -6.47 -4.10
CA HIS A 857 7.94 -6.88 -3.65
C HIS A 857 7.99 -7.79 -2.43
N ILE A 858 6.97 -7.71 -1.59
CA ILE A 858 6.67 -8.61 -0.48
C ILE A 858 7.79 -8.94 0.50
N SER A 859 9.04 -8.91 0.10
CA SER A 859 10.13 -9.30 0.98
C SER A 859 10.32 -8.30 2.12
N THR A 860 10.71 -8.78 3.28
CA THR A 860 10.81 -7.98 4.50
C THR A 860 11.97 -8.45 5.36
N HIS A 861 12.73 -7.48 5.88
CA HIS A 861 13.72 -7.67 6.94
C HIS A 861 14.95 -8.52 6.59
N ILE A 862 15.23 -8.69 5.30
CA ILE A 862 16.31 -9.55 4.79
C ILE A 862 17.23 -8.84 3.79
N SER A 863 17.15 -7.52 3.71
CA SER A 863 17.99 -6.72 2.81
C SER A 863 18.14 -5.28 3.31
N TYR A 864 19.36 -4.78 3.30
CA TYR A 864 19.69 -3.45 3.81
C TYR A 864 20.74 -2.76 2.94
N GLY A 865 20.41 -1.57 2.45
CA GLY A 865 21.38 -0.61 1.94
C GLY A 865 21.87 0.25 3.09
N VAL A 866 23.10 0.04 3.57
CA VAL A 866 23.66 0.75 4.71
C VAL A 866 24.55 1.89 4.24
N LEU A 867 24.18 3.13 4.57
CA LEU A 867 24.89 4.34 4.16
C LEU A 867 25.84 4.85 5.26
N TYR A 868 27.02 5.34 4.88
CA TYR A 868 27.80 6.23 5.71
C TYR A 868 27.41 7.68 5.38
N SER A 869 26.65 8.30 6.27
CA SER A 869 26.04 9.59 6.07
C SER A 869 26.45 10.59 7.16
N THR A 870 26.43 11.87 6.82
CA THR A 870 26.69 12.95 7.78
C THR A 870 25.50 13.21 8.68
N ASP A 871 24.27 12.99 8.16
CA ASP A 871 23.02 13.25 8.88
C ASP A 871 21.88 12.35 8.34
N VAL A 872 20.71 12.39 9.00
CA VAL A 872 19.48 11.73 8.59
C VAL A 872 18.58 12.74 7.88
N THR A 873 19.04 13.26 6.72
CA THR A 873 18.30 14.15 5.84
C THR A 873 18.31 13.61 4.42
N ARG A 874 17.35 14.02 3.59
CA ARG A 874 17.27 13.61 2.19
C ARG A 874 18.52 13.96 1.41
N GLU A 875 19.06 15.15 1.64
CA GLU A 875 20.29 15.64 1.02
C GLU A 875 21.50 14.79 1.41
N ALA A 876 21.60 14.43 2.69
CA ALA A 876 22.72 13.62 3.19
C ALA A 876 22.64 12.15 2.71
N VAL A 877 21.44 11.60 2.57
CA VAL A 877 21.21 10.29 1.93
C VAL A 877 21.63 10.34 0.47
N LEU A 878 21.16 11.31 -0.30
CA LEU A 878 21.53 11.49 -1.71
C LEU A 878 23.03 11.66 -1.90
N GLU A 879 23.67 12.49 -1.05
CA GLU A 879 25.14 12.68 -1.06
C GLU A 879 25.90 11.37 -0.79
N ALA A 880 25.41 10.54 0.12
CA ALA A 880 26.04 9.25 0.41
C ALA A 880 26.04 8.33 -0.83
N PHE A 881 24.94 8.30 -1.59
CA PHE A 881 24.87 7.59 -2.88
C PHE A 881 25.86 8.19 -3.90
N GLN A 882 25.82 9.49 -4.12
CA GLN A 882 26.70 10.18 -5.08
C GLN A 882 28.19 9.94 -4.77
N LYS A 883 28.53 9.83 -3.49
CA LYS A 883 29.89 9.52 -3.02
C LYS A 883 30.18 8.01 -2.91
N ARG A 884 29.24 7.15 -3.25
CA ARG A 884 29.36 5.68 -3.15
C ARG A 884 29.69 5.18 -1.75
N ARG A 885 29.24 5.89 -0.71
CA ARG A 885 29.49 5.59 0.71
C ARG A 885 28.42 4.69 1.29
N LEU A 886 28.28 3.49 0.73
CA LEU A 886 27.28 2.51 1.14
C LEU A 886 27.80 1.08 0.97
N TYR A 887 27.12 0.15 1.62
CA TYR A 887 27.32 -1.27 1.46
C TYR A 887 26.01 -2.03 1.59
N ALA A 888 25.95 -3.25 1.02
CA ALA A 888 24.81 -4.15 1.05
C ALA A 888 24.93 -5.16 2.17
N ALA A 889 23.83 -5.50 2.83
CA ALA A 889 23.79 -6.57 3.83
C ALA A 889 22.41 -7.23 3.85
N THR A 890 22.37 -8.51 4.24
CA THR A 890 21.11 -9.23 4.43
C THR A 890 20.65 -9.28 5.90
N ASP A 891 21.47 -8.78 6.80
CA ASP A 891 21.17 -8.63 8.24
C ASP A 891 21.87 -7.39 8.82
N ASN A 892 21.67 -7.13 10.10
CA ASN A 892 22.26 -6.02 10.85
C ASN A 892 23.78 -6.19 11.06
N ILE A 893 24.53 -6.21 9.97
CA ILE A 893 25.98 -6.40 9.97
C ILE A 893 26.67 -5.05 9.85
N LEU A 894 27.46 -4.67 10.87
CA LEU A 894 28.28 -3.48 10.82
C LEU A 894 29.61 -3.80 10.09
N ALA A 895 29.95 -3.01 9.07
CA ALA A 895 31.20 -3.12 8.35
C ALA A 895 31.97 -1.79 8.41
N ASP A 896 33.27 -1.82 8.69
CA ASP A 896 34.20 -0.68 8.56
C ASP A 896 35.49 -1.16 7.90
N VAL A 897 35.57 -0.92 6.58
CA VAL A 897 36.70 -1.33 5.75
C VAL A 897 37.42 -0.09 5.25
N ARG A 898 38.72 -0.04 5.48
CA ARG A 898 39.58 1.12 5.15
C ARG A 898 40.86 0.66 4.43
N SER A 899 41.36 1.55 3.57
CA SER A 899 42.70 1.42 3.00
C SER A 899 43.48 2.72 3.24
N GLY A 900 44.40 2.74 4.21
CA GLY A 900 44.98 3.96 4.71
C GLY A 900 43.94 4.91 5.32
N GLY A 901 43.91 6.16 4.87
CA GLY A 901 42.89 7.14 5.23
C GLY A 901 41.62 7.11 4.39
N HIS A 902 41.53 6.18 3.42
CA HIS A 902 40.44 6.10 2.47
C HIS A 902 39.36 5.10 2.90
N MET A 903 38.13 5.36 2.48
CA MET A 903 36.96 4.51 2.74
C MET A 903 36.38 3.92 1.46
N ILE A 904 35.41 3.03 1.63
CA ILE A 904 34.65 2.42 0.51
C ILE A 904 34.06 3.48 -0.42
N GLY A 905 33.93 3.14 -1.69
CA GLY A 905 33.43 4.04 -2.76
C GLY A 905 34.47 5.00 -3.32
N GLU A 906 35.63 5.14 -2.69
CA GLU A 906 36.67 6.07 -3.13
C GLU A 906 37.55 5.49 -4.24
N SER A 907 38.05 6.40 -5.09
CA SER A 907 39.07 6.11 -6.13
C SER A 907 40.28 6.98 -5.86
N PHE A 908 41.46 6.37 -5.65
CA PHE A 908 42.66 7.09 -5.29
C PHE A 908 43.95 6.40 -5.80
N SER A 909 45.05 7.14 -5.79
CA SER A 909 46.38 6.64 -6.10
C SER A 909 47.24 6.48 -4.82
N SER A 910 48.07 5.43 -4.79
CA SER A 910 48.95 5.13 -3.68
C SER A 910 50.35 4.72 -4.16
N SER A 911 51.41 5.27 -3.55
CA SER A 911 52.77 4.77 -3.75
C SER A 911 53.07 3.53 -2.90
N SER A 912 52.27 3.26 -1.88
CA SER A 912 52.37 2.04 -1.07
C SER A 912 51.44 0.96 -1.63
N ARG A 913 51.81 -0.30 -1.51
CA ARG A 913 50.97 -1.45 -1.87
C ARG A 913 49.63 -1.34 -1.15
N PRO A 914 48.49 -1.59 -1.84
CA PRO A 914 47.16 -1.55 -1.25
C PRO A 914 47.12 -2.41 0.03
N SER A 915 46.64 -1.83 1.10
CA SER A 915 46.48 -2.54 2.39
C SER A 915 45.15 -2.17 3.03
N PHE A 916 44.48 -3.18 3.56
CA PHE A 916 43.13 -3.05 4.08
C PHE A 916 43.09 -3.34 5.57
N GLN A 917 42.36 -2.53 6.30
CA GLN A 917 41.88 -2.80 7.64
C GLN A 917 40.40 -3.20 7.54
N VAL A 918 40.10 -4.43 7.91
CA VAL A 918 38.74 -4.98 7.83
C VAL A 918 38.22 -5.17 9.25
N LYS A 919 37.09 -4.58 9.53
CA LYS A 919 36.34 -4.77 10.79
C LYS A 919 34.89 -5.07 10.44
N LEU A 920 34.41 -6.23 10.89
CA LEU A 920 33.02 -6.65 10.74
C LEU A 920 32.46 -7.02 12.13
N ASP A 921 31.23 -6.60 12.42
CA ASP A 921 30.50 -7.00 13.62
C ASP A 921 29.13 -7.54 13.16
N GLY A 922 29.00 -8.86 13.18
CA GLY A 922 27.84 -9.59 12.72
C GLY A 922 26.89 -9.97 13.85
N THR A 923 25.71 -10.39 13.51
CA THR A 923 24.68 -10.93 14.41
C THR A 923 24.97 -12.41 14.73
N SER A 924 25.71 -13.10 13.85
CA SER A 924 26.15 -14.49 13.96
C SER A 924 27.64 -14.62 13.62
N PRO A 925 28.34 -15.69 14.01
CA PRO A 925 29.75 -15.91 13.66
C PRO A 925 29.95 -15.93 12.13
N PHE A 926 30.97 -15.24 11.62
CA PHE A 926 31.36 -15.35 10.23
C PHE A 926 31.98 -16.71 9.90
N ALA A 927 31.32 -17.43 9.01
CA ALA A 927 31.90 -18.67 8.44
C ALA A 927 33.08 -18.32 7.51
N LYS A 928 32.96 -17.24 6.74
CA LYS A 928 33.97 -16.87 5.76
C LYS A 928 34.01 -15.34 5.55
N VAL A 929 35.22 -14.78 5.45
CA VAL A 929 35.45 -13.39 5.01
C VAL A 929 36.46 -13.40 3.86
N THR A 930 36.08 -12.83 2.73
CA THR A 930 36.86 -12.85 1.50
C THR A 930 37.13 -11.43 1.00
N ILE A 931 38.39 -11.17 0.59
CA ILE A 931 38.74 -9.98 -0.19
C ILE A 931 38.76 -10.38 -1.65
N VAL A 932 37.96 -9.67 -2.45
CA VAL A 932 37.87 -9.81 -3.91
C VAL A 932 38.65 -8.68 -4.57
N LYS A 933 39.53 -8.99 -5.49
CA LYS A 933 40.28 -8.05 -6.33
C LYS A 933 40.08 -8.41 -7.79
N ASP A 934 39.65 -7.48 -8.61
CA ASP A 934 39.49 -7.71 -10.07
C ASP A 934 38.79 -9.06 -10.34
N ASN A 935 37.69 -9.36 -9.68
CA ASN A 935 36.90 -10.61 -9.69
C ASN A 935 37.62 -11.88 -9.20
N GLN A 936 38.77 -11.75 -8.54
CA GLN A 936 39.52 -12.89 -8.00
C GLN A 936 39.52 -12.87 -6.46
N TYR A 937 39.37 -14.03 -5.85
CA TYR A 937 39.51 -14.19 -4.39
C TYR A 937 40.99 -14.18 -4.04
N VAL A 938 41.49 -13.04 -3.54
CA VAL A 938 42.90 -12.84 -3.22
C VAL A 938 43.23 -13.12 -1.77
N TYR A 939 42.25 -13.16 -0.91
CA TYR A 939 42.37 -13.54 0.50
C TYR A 939 41.04 -14.06 1.03
N THR A 940 41.13 -15.16 1.80
CA THR A 940 39.96 -15.71 2.48
C THR A 940 40.38 -16.17 3.87
N THR A 941 39.54 -15.91 4.86
CA THR A 941 39.70 -16.40 6.25
C THR A 941 38.38 -16.94 6.79
N GLU A 942 38.46 -17.90 7.69
CA GLU A 942 37.31 -18.55 8.34
C GLU A 942 37.35 -18.25 9.86
N PRO A 943 36.91 -17.07 10.28
CA PRO A 943 37.15 -16.58 11.62
C PRO A 943 36.36 -17.30 12.72
N GLY A 944 35.16 -17.84 12.40
CA GLY A 944 34.28 -18.51 13.37
C GLY A 944 33.85 -17.62 14.53
N LYS A 945 33.81 -16.29 14.33
CA LYS A 945 33.49 -15.27 15.34
C LYS A 945 32.57 -14.22 14.74
N ALA A 946 31.65 -13.67 15.53
CA ALA A 946 30.77 -12.57 15.10
C ALA A 946 31.56 -11.26 14.92
N LYS A 947 32.57 -11.00 15.77
CA LYS A 947 33.43 -9.82 15.63
C LYS A 947 34.76 -10.19 15.01
N VAL A 948 35.04 -9.64 13.83
CA VAL A 948 36.22 -9.92 13.03
C VAL A 948 37.01 -8.62 12.82
N SER A 949 38.30 -8.69 13.04
CA SER A 949 39.24 -7.60 12.75
C SER A 949 40.59 -8.17 12.29
N PHE A 950 41.01 -7.74 11.09
CA PHE A 950 42.32 -8.12 10.56
C PHE A 950 42.85 -7.04 9.60
N SER A 951 44.13 -7.12 9.26
CA SER A 951 44.75 -6.35 8.19
C SER A 951 45.29 -7.27 7.12
N TRP A 952 45.17 -6.87 5.88
CA TRP A 952 45.70 -7.57 4.72
C TRP A 952 46.37 -6.59 3.77
N ARG A 953 47.45 -7.04 3.10
CA ARG A 953 48.20 -6.25 2.12
C ARG A 953 48.30 -7.01 0.81
N ASP A 954 48.02 -6.37 -0.30
CA ASP A 954 48.22 -6.93 -1.63
C ASP A 954 49.71 -6.92 -2.05
N THR A 955 50.39 -8.03 -1.80
CA THR A 955 51.80 -8.19 -2.17
C THR A 955 51.97 -8.39 -3.70
N ALA A 956 50.92 -8.68 -4.43
CA ALA A 956 50.91 -8.92 -5.87
C ALA A 956 50.44 -7.68 -6.69
N ALA A 957 50.24 -6.55 -6.04
CA ALA A 957 49.84 -5.33 -6.74
C ALA A 957 50.90 -4.88 -7.77
N THR A 958 50.42 -4.58 -9.00
CA THR A 958 51.27 -4.18 -10.14
C THR A 958 51.33 -2.67 -10.25
N SER A 959 52.51 -2.11 -10.35
CA SER A 959 52.74 -0.63 -10.49
C SER A 959 52.09 -0.11 -11.79
N GLY A 960 51.43 1.04 -11.70
CA GLY A 960 50.71 1.66 -12.78
C GLY A 960 49.31 1.11 -13.04
N LYS A 961 48.92 -0.03 -12.37
CA LYS A 961 47.59 -0.62 -12.54
C LYS A 961 46.58 -0.07 -11.51
N THR A 962 45.39 0.25 -11.98
CA THR A 962 44.21 0.44 -11.12
C THR A 962 43.52 -0.90 -10.95
N SER A 963 43.30 -1.31 -9.68
CA SER A 963 42.50 -2.49 -9.33
C SER A 963 41.36 -2.07 -8.39
N TYR A 964 40.22 -2.76 -8.46
CA TYR A 964 39.17 -2.61 -7.48
C TYR A 964 39.22 -3.75 -6.46
N TYR A 965 38.88 -3.40 -5.25
CA TYR A 965 38.89 -4.34 -4.12
C TYR A 965 37.59 -4.16 -3.31
N TYR A 966 36.92 -5.27 -3.01
CA TYR A 966 35.80 -5.27 -2.08
C TYR A 966 35.89 -6.43 -1.09
N VAL A 967 35.12 -6.34 0.00
CA VAL A 967 35.06 -7.37 1.04
C VAL A 967 33.68 -8.01 1.06
N ARG A 968 33.62 -9.32 1.12
CA ARG A 968 32.39 -10.07 1.34
C ARG A 968 32.54 -10.92 2.60
N GLY A 969 31.58 -10.79 3.54
CA GLY A 969 31.49 -11.61 4.74
C GLY A 969 30.26 -12.50 4.68
N VAL A 970 30.39 -13.80 4.93
CA VAL A 970 29.27 -14.75 5.02
C VAL A 970 29.23 -15.29 6.43
N GLN A 971 28.11 -15.16 7.11
CA GLN A 971 27.88 -15.68 8.45
C GLN A 971 27.52 -17.18 8.41
N GLN A 972 27.54 -17.85 9.59
CA GLN A 972 27.21 -19.29 9.70
C GLN A 972 25.72 -19.58 9.46
N ASP A 973 24.83 -18.61 9.72
CA ASP A 973 23.41 -18.65 9.41
C ASP A 973 23.11 -18.37 7.94
N GLY A 974 24.13 -18.04 7.12
CA GLY A 974 24.00 -17.76 5.69
C GLY A 974 23.83 -16.28 5.34
N GLU A 975 23.74 -15.39 6.34
CA GLU A 975 23.61 -13.96 6.09
C GLU A 975 24.93 -13.36 5.58
N ILE A 976 24.82 -12.34 4.71
CA ILE A 976 25.93 -11.83 3.92
C ILE A 976 26.04 -10.31 4.03
N VAL A 977 27.29 -9.82 4.00
CA VAL A 977 27.61 -8.41 3.77
C VAL A 977 28.53 -8.28 2.55
N TRP A 978 28.18 -7.39 1.62
CA TRP A 978 28.99 -6.96 0.48
C TRP A 978 29.43 -5.51 0.71
N VAL A 979 30.69 -5.32 1.06
CA VAL A 979 31.26 -4.00 1.31
C VAL A 979 31.71 -3.41 -0.03
N SER A 980 31.18 -2.25 -0.40
CA SER A 980 31.42 -1.64 -1.72
C SER A 980 32.91 -1.47 -2.08
N PRO A 981 33.25 -1.49 -3.37
CA PRO A 981 34.64 -1.42 -3.82
C PRO A 981 35.36 -0.12 -3.50
N MET A 982 36.68 -0.24 -3.40
CA MET A 982 37.65 0.87 -3.53
C MET A 982 38.48 0.64 -4.78
N TRP A 983 38.72 1.70 -5.58
CA TRP A 983 39.53 1.66 -6.82
C TRP A 983 40.89 2.29 -6.54
N ILE A 984 41.93 1.48 -6.53
CA ILE A 984 43.28 1.89 -6.11
C ILE A 984 44.25 1.78 -7.26
N THR A 985 44.84 2.91 -7.66
CA THR A 985 45.96 2.94 -8.61
C THR A 985 47.26 2.83 -7.83
N TYR A 986 47.96 1.70 -7.94
CA TYR A 986 49.24 1.51 -7.29
C TYR A 986 50.37 2.07 -8.15
N ASN A 987 51.12 3.07 -7.65
CA ASN A 987 52.22 3.76 -8.35
C ASN A 987 53.58 3.53 -7.66
N GLY A 988 53.68 2.56 -6.73
CA GLY A 988 54.95 2.23 -6.09
C GLY A 988 55.88 1.48 -7.00
N LYS A 989 57.15 1.54 -6.67
CA LYS A 989 58.23 0.78 -7.32
C LYS A 989 58.27 -0.70 -6.93
#